data_179a70f82d1f1783a45d9fdd177753f8
#
_entry.id   179a70f82d1f1783a45d9fdd177753f8
#
_cell.length_a   1.000
_cell.length_b   1.000
_cell.length_c   1.000
_cell.angle_alpha   90.00
_cell.angle_beta   90.00
_cell.angle_gamma   90.00
#
_symmetry.space_group_name_H-M   'P 1'
#
loop_
_entity.id
_entity.type
_entity.pdbx_description
1 polymer ?
#
loop_
_entity_poly.entity_id
_entity_poly.type
_entity_poly.pdbx_seq_one_letter_code
_entity_poly.pdbx_strand_id
1 'polypeptide(L)'
;MEMLSLIPSKDAISNVIEAGNKELPTVSVVVIKMLRMSQQNDASIVDLVRLVETEPTIAARILKLVNSPAYRIRHSITDVKEAIEVLGFSTIWSLALEISLHEQFFTIGTRPGFDRMFFWQHCLSVACLSRAIAQEVGYQNHNEAYLTGLLHDLGKIIIEASGRITYSEFLDNLPKINGILIEEEVKFIGMGHDDVGAFFSQLWGFPEFITLVIKCHHQRFEHLNLSVNDTLLISIVSLANLIAWTQGIGSVNIVRHPILQPEAIKAIDISKLQLRNLVERLDIELKHLASFYNFSFPTIDKFRENLLRANIALSQKHTHYFYLTGLTQDTTPNISKSLTAPHSSMDGAEIIAVTLKAIQADFHYDRLYLMEVEKETRSLKVKAIYEAASHSSLAIGFGIVITPYLEGFIECLRRKKPVVIHGSTTEECSLLKQMGIKEMGIVPLTNNNQILGIIGVDNILSGAPIYQHDLSYVSMVANELGMALEHADIFERYRVRATIDALTRVHNRGSLDELLDNSFNHARQHDTDLAIGMIDIDHFKQFNDSFGHQAGDSVLKLIASAITKLSRPGDYVGRYGGEEFVVILNGTSFDNAMFYAERLRKEVEKLGNILVKRFRGHLLTISAGVAIYDPSMKDVSDLVSKADKSLYAAKNQGRNRVVGL
;
A
#
# COMPACT_ATOMS: atom_id res chain seq x y z
N MET A 1 -29.93 25.40 -12.04
CA MET A 1 -30.19 25.25 -13.50
C MET A 1 -28.93 24.87 -14.29
N GLU A 2 -27.75 25.34 -13.89
CA GLU A 2 -26.48 24.97 -14.58
C GLU A 2 -26.09 23.50 -14.43
N MET A 3 -26.40 22.86 -13.31
CA MET A 3 -26.03 21.46 -13.08
C MET A 3 -26.78 20.46 -13.98
N LEU A 4 -28.04 20.75 -14.35
CA LEU A 4 -28.80 19.91 -15.28
C LEU A 4 -28.20 19.87 -16.69
N SER A 5 -27.43 20.90 -17.08
CA SER A 5 -26.73 20.95 -18.37
C SER A 5 -25.43 20.08 -18.40
N LEU A 6 -24.93 19.64 -17.25
CA LEU A 6 -23.73 18.82 -17.14
C LEU A 6 -24.01 17.31 -17.26
N ILE A 7 -25.26 16.90 -17.10
CA ILE A 7 -25.65 15.50 -17.11
C ILE A 7 -26.12 15.12 -18.52
N PRO A 8 -25.66 13.96 -19.05
CA PRO A 8 -26.04 13.51 -20.39
C PRO A 8 -27.57 13.35 -20.53
N SER A 9 -28.08 13.58 -21.74
CA SER A 9 -29.48 13.31 -22.03
C SER A 9 -29.77 11.79 -22.00
N LYS A 10 -31.06 11.46 -21.78
CA LYS A 10 -31.53 10.07 -21.81
C LYS A 10 -31.20 9.38 -23.14
N ASP A 11 -31.27 10.11 -24.25
CA ASP A 11 -30.95 9.56 -25.58
C ASP A 11 -29.46 9.25 -25.72
N ALA A 12 -28.57 10.09 -25.19
CA ALA A 12 -27.15 9.86 -25.17
C ALA A 12 -26.79 8.59 -24.33
N ILE A 13 -27.39 8.45 -23.15
CA ILE A 13 -27.22 7.27 -22.30
C ILE A 13 -27.73 6.00 -22.99
N SER A 14 -28.86 6.07 -23.70
CA SER A 14 -29.42 4.91 -24.41
C SER A 14 -28.51 4.36 -25.52
N ASN A 15 -27.57 5.16 -26.00
CA ASN A 15 -26.55 4.70 -26.97
C ASN A 15 -25.46 3.86 -26.32
N VAL A 16 -25.23 4.01 -25.03
CA VAL A 16 -24.15 3.33 -24.26
C VAL A 16 -24.68 2.21 -23.39
N ILE A 17 -25.87 2.37 -22.82
CA ILE A 17 -26.52 1.40 -21.92
C ILE A 17 -27.62 0.65 -22.68
N GLU A 18 -27.63 -0.68 -22.59
CA GLU A 18 -28.68 -1.52 -23.18
C GLU A 18 -30.00 -1.40 -22.42
N ALA A 19 -30.99 -0.80 -23.06
CA ALA A 19 -32.37 -0.76 -22.57
C ALA A 19 -33.16 -2.00 -23.02
N GLY A 20 -32.66 -3.20 -22.72
CA GLY A 20 -33.31 -4.42 -23.20
C GLY A 20 -33.10 -5.65 -22.31
N ASN A 21 -34.18 -6.14 -21.69
CA ASN A 21 -34.36 -7.41 -20.97
C ASN A 21 -33.45 -7.70 -19.74
N LYS A 22 -32.56 -6.81 -19.33
CA LYS A 22 -31.95 -6.83 -18.01
C LYS A 22 -32.50 -5.65 -17.24
N GLU A 23 -33.14 -5.90 -16.12
CA GLU A 23 -33.51 -4.82 -15.20
C GLU A 23 -32.28 -4.02 -14.89
N LEU A 24 -32.32 -2.70 -15.21
CA LEU A 24 -31.30 -1.76 -14.76
C LEU A 24 -31.13 -1.93 -13.26
N PRO A 25 -29.90 -1.94 -12.73
CA PRO A 25 -29.73 -2.09 -11.29
C PRO A 25 -30.57 -1.04 -10.58
N THR A 26 -31.57 -1.48 -9.84
CA THR A 26 -32.45 -0.60 -9.07
C THR A 26 -31.88 -0.50 -7.66
N VAL A 27 -31.62 0.72 -7.23
CA VAL A 27 -31.18 0.98 -5.86
C VAL A 27 -32.36 0.79 -4.91
N SER A 28 -32.17 0.05 -3.82
CA SER A 28 -33.27 -0.19 -2.86
C SER A 28 -33.74 1.12 -2.23
N VAL A 29 -35.03 1.17 -1.89
CA VAL A 29 -35.62 2.34 -1.21
C VAL A 29 -34.90 2.62 0.11
N VAL A 30 -34.35 1.60 0.76
CA VAL A 30 -33.59 1.73 2.00
C VAL A 30 -32.29 2.51 1.77
N VAL A 31 -31.53 2.19 0.73
CA VAL A 31 -30.31 2.93 0.38
C VAL A 31 -30.65 4.38 0.08
N ILE A 32 -31.68 4.66 -0.73
CA ILE A 32 -32.09 6.04 -1.04
C ILE A 32 -32.46 6.82 0.23
N LYS A 33 -33.18 6.20 1.17
CA LYS A 33 -33.51 6.82 2.44
C LYS A 33 -32.26 7.08 3.29
N MET A 34 -31.32 6.13 3.36
CA MET A 34 -30.06 6.31 4.06
C MET A 34 -29.25 7.46 3.48
N LEU A 35 -29.17 7.57 2.15
CA LEU A 35 -28.47 8.67 1.47
C LEU A 35 -29.08 10.03 1.80
N ARG A 36 -30.39 10.13 1.88
CA ARG A 36 -31.09 11.38 2.26
C ARG A 36 -30.89 11.73 3.74
N MET A 37 -30.75 10.74 4.62
CA MET A 37 -30.48 10.98 6.05
C MET A 37 -29.14 11.67 6.29
N SER A 38 -28.16 11.54 5.38
CA SER A 38 -26.86 12.20 5.50
C SER A 38 -26.94 13.73 5.49
N GLN A 39 -27.99 14.29 4.87
CA GLN A 39 -28.21 15.73 4.76
C GLN A 39 -29.01 16.32 5.93
N GLN A 40 -29.63 15.48 6.74
CA GLN A 40 -30.48 15.93 7.83
C GLN A 40 -29.66 16.01 9.14
N ASN A 41 -29.37 17.22 9.59
CA ASN A 41 -28.70 17.44 10.90
C ASN A 41 -29.47 16.86 12.09
N ASP A 42 -30.76 16.54 11.91
CA ASP A 42 -31.67 15.98 12.94
C ASP A 42 -32.06 14.53 12.65
N ALA A 43 -31.27 13.77 11.82
CA ALA A 43 -31.56 12.38 11.59
C ALA A 43 -31.58 11.61 12.91
N SER A 44 -32.75 11.10 13.28
CA SER A 44 -33.00 10.46 14.57
C SER A 44 -32.40 9.04 14.60
N ILE A 45 -31.82 8.65 15.74
CA ILE A 45 -31.44 7.26 16.01
C ILE A 45 -32.61 6.32 15.75
N VAL A 46 -33.81 6.73 16.10
CA VAL A 46 -35.05 5.95 15.91
C VAL A 46 -35.33 5.67 14.43
N ASP A 47 -35.07 6.65 13.57
CA ASP A 47 -35.30 6.49 12.12
C ASP A 47 -34.28 5.54 11.48
N LEU A 48 -33.01 5.60 11.88
CA LEU A 48 -32.00 4.65 11.45
C LEU A 48 -32.29 3.23 11.92
N VAL A 49 -32.66 3.07 13.20
CA VAL A 49 -33.06 1.76 13.76
C VAL A 49 -34.20 1.18 12.96
N ARG A 50 -35.28 1.92 12.77
CA ARG A 50 -36.45 1.45 11.99
C ARG A 50 -36.05 1.08 10.56
N LEU A 51 -35.19 1.89 9.92
CA LEU A 51 -34.79 1.68 8.55
C LEU A 51 -33.94 0.40 8.43
N VAL A 52 -32.97 0.19 9.32
CA VAL A 52 -32.13 -1.01 9.34
C VAL A 52 -32.94 -2.27 9.69
N GLU A 53 -33.88 -2.18 10.61
CA GLU A 53 -34.74 -3.29 11.00
C GLU A 53 -35.74 -3.73 9.92
N THR A 54 -36.04 -2.85 8.91
CA THR A 54 -36.82 -3.26 7.73
C THR A 54 -36.07 -4.23 6.83
N GLU A 55 -34.75 -4.37 7.00
CA GLU A 55 -33.89 -5.26 6.23
C GLU A 55 -33.14 -6.21 7.16
N PRO A 56 -33.73 -7.37 7.50
CA PRO A 56 -33.16 -8.29 8.49
C PRO A 56 -31.74 -8.77 8.17
N THR A 57 -31.38 -8.85 6.88
CA THR A 57 -30.04 -9.22 6.42
C THR A 57 -29.00 -8.17 6.80
N ILE A 58 -29.34 -6.89 6.64
CA ILE A 58 -28.48 -5.76 7.00
C ILE A 58 -28.30 -5.71 8.53
N ALA A 59 -29.41 -5.83 9.27
CA ALA A 59 -29.38 -5.86 10.73
C ALA A 59 -28.48 -6.99 11.27
N ALA A 60 -28.66 -8.22 10.75
CA ALA A 60 -27.85 -9.36 11.15
C ALA A 60 -26.36 -9.18 10.84
N ARG A 61 -26.01 -8.60 9.69
CA ARG A 61 -24.60 -8.32 9.33
C ARG A 61 -24.00 -7.23 10.18
N ILE A 62 -24.74 -6.16 10.48
CA ILE A 62 -24.29 -5.12 11.42
C ILE A 62 -23.99 -5.76 12.77
N LEU A 63 -24.90 -6.54 13.33
CA LEU A 63 -24.70 -7.19 14.62
C LEU A 63 -23.51 -8.15 14.60
N LYS A 64 -23.31 -8.90 13.53
CA LYS A 64 -22.14 -9.78 13.36
C LYS A 64 -20.84 -8.95 13.34
N LEU A 65 -20.81 -7.84 12.63
CA LEU A 65 -19.63 -6.98 12.51
C LEU A 65 -19.30 -6.28 13.83
N VAL A 66 -20.30 -5.72 14.49
CA VAL A 66 -20.17 -5.01 15.77
C VAL A 66 -19.64 -5.95 16.87
N ASN A 67 -20.07 -7.19 16.87
CA ASN A 67 -19.61 -8.23 17.81
C ASN A 67 -18.26 -8.86 17.41
N SER A 68 -17.65 -8.43 16.33
CA SER A 68 -16.34 -8.93 15.93
C SER A 68 -15.22 -8.41 16.84
N PRO A 69 -14.06 -9.11 16.93
CA PRO A 69 -12.92 -8.65 17.73
C PRO A 69 -12.39 -7.26 17.35
N ALA A 70 -12.73 -6.78 16.15
CA ALA A 70 -12.33 -5.47 15.65
C ALA A 70 -12.81 -4.31 16.53
N TYR A 71 -14.03 -4.41 17.04
CA TYR A 71 -14.64 -3.35 17.86
C TYR A 71 -14.35 -3.47 19.36
N ARG A 72 -13.72 -4.56 19.82
CA ARG A 72 -13.29 -4.80 21.22
C ARG A 72 -14.38 -4.59 22.26
N ILE A 73 -15.64 -4.90 21.93
CA ILE A 73 -16.78 -4.72 22.83
C ILE A 73 -16.75 -5.82 23.89
N ARG A 74 -16.97 -5.46 25.15
CA ARG A 74 -16.84 -6.38 26.29
C ARG A 74 -18.03 -7.33 26.48
N HIS A 75 -19.18 -7.00 25.89
CA HIS A 75 -20.41 -7.79 25.94
C HIS A 75 -20.99 -7.94 24.54
N SER A 76 -21.82 -8.93 24.32
CA SER A 76 -22.45 -9.15 23.03
C SER A 76 -23.59 -8.16 22.83
N ILE A 77 -23.56 -7.42 21.72
CA ILE A 77 -24.61 -6.50 21.29
C ILE A 77 -25.70 -7.30 20.57
N THR A 78 -26.94 -7.11 20.97
CA THR A 78 -28.06 -7.94 20.51
C THR A 78 -29.05 -7.22 19.61
N ASP A 79 -29.03 -5.89 19.58
CA ASP A 79 -29.90 -5.10 18.71
C ASP A 79 -29.18 -3.87 18.10
N VAL A 80 -29.80 -3.30 17.07
CA VAL A 80 -29.24 -2.18 16.29
C VAL A 80 -29.21 -0.89 17.12
N LYS A 81 -30.15 -0.70 18.02
CA LYS A 81 -30.20 0.49 18.87
C LYS A 81 -29.00 0.51 19.83
N GLU A 82 -28.74 -0.62 20.49
CA GLU A 82 -27.57 -0.80 21.36
C GLU A 82 -26.26 -0.59 20.55
N ALA A 83 -26.20 -1.11 19.32
CA ALA A 83 -25.06 -0.88 18.44
C ALA A 83 -24.81 0.61 18.18
N ILE A 84 -25.86 1.40 17.96
CA ILE A 84 -25.77 2.85 17.75
C ILE A 84 -25.34 3.55 19.04
N GLU A 85 -25.85 3.14 20.20
CA GLU A 85 -25.48 3.73 21.48
C GLU A 85 -23.99 3.51 21.82
N VAL A 86 -23.43 2.37 21.41
CA VAL A 86 -22.03 1.99 21.68
C VAL A 86 -21.06 2.56 20.65
N LEU A 87 -21.37 2.47 19.35
CA LEU A 87 -20.49 2.85 18.25
C LEU A 87 -20.80 4.20 17.63
N GLY A 88 -21.96 4.77 17.97
CA GLY A 88 -22.45 6.04 17.41
C GLY A 88 -23.22 5.87 16.10
N PHE A 89 -24.10 6.84 15.88
CA PHE A 89 -24.98 6.91 14.69
C PHE A 89 -24.20 6.83 13.37
N SER A 90 -23.17 7.64 13.24
CA SER A 90 -22.36 7.74 12.00
C SER A 90 -21.73 6.42 11.60
N THR A 91 -21.20 5.66 12.58
CA THR A 91 -20.56 4.36 12.31
C THR A 91 -21.59 3.34 11.81
N ILE A 92 -22.73 3.22 12.50
CA ILE A 92 -23.77 2.23 12.12
C ILE A 92 -24.44 2.63 10.80
N TRP A 93 -24.65 3.91 10.57
CA TRP A 93 -25.17 4.40 9.29
C TRP A 93 -24.24 4.08 8.12
N SER A 94 -22.93 4.32 8.25
CA SER A 94 -21.94 3.99 7.22
C SER A 94 -21.93 2.47 6.95
N LEU A 95 -21.89 1.65 8.00
CA LEU A 95 -21.90 0.19 7.88
C LEU A 95 -23.17 -0.34 7.20
N ALA A 96 -24.33 0.17 7.57
CA ALA A 96 -25.60 -0.22 6.96
C ALA A 96 -25.63 0.10 5.47
N LEU A 97 -25.11 1.28 5.11
CA LEU A 97 -25.03 1.71 3.72
C LEU A 97 -24.03 0.88 2.92
N GLU A 98 -22.83 0.65 3.46
CA GLU A 98 -21.80 -0.20 2.83
C GLU A 98 -22.34 -1.61 2.54
N ILE A 99 -22.97 -2.24 3.53
CA ILE A 99 -23.55 -3.58 3.38
C ILE A 99 -24.62 -3.58 2.28
N SER A 100 -25.49 -2.59 2.27
CA SER A 100 -26.57 -2.47 1.29
C SER A 100 -26.04 -2.29 -0.14
N LEU A 101 -25.04 -1.42 -0.31
CA LEU A 101 -24.41 -1.15 -1.61
C LEU A 101 -23.63 -2.37 -2.09
N HIS A 102 -22.90 -3.04 -1.19
CA HIS A 102 -22.19 -4.25 -1.53
C HIS A 102 -23.13 -5.35 -2.02
N GLU A 103 -24.24 -5.59 -1.35
CA GLU A 103 -25.24 -6.60 -1.76
C GLU A 103 -25.84 -6.29 -3.13
N GLN A 104 -26.12 -5.03 -3.41
CA GLN A 104 -26.76 -4.64 -4.66
C GLN A 104 -25.82 -4.67 -5.87
N PHE A 105 -24.60 -4.19 -5.70
CA PHE A 105 -23.72 -3.98 -6.84
C PHE A 105 -22.67 -5.09 -7.02
N PHE A 106 -22.34 -5.86 -5.98
CA PHE A 106 -21.22 -6.78 -6.01
C PHE A 106 -21.60 -8.26 -6.01
N THR A 107 -22.87 -8.59 -5.77
CA THR A 107 -23.36 -9.99 -5.78
C THR A 107 -23.92 -10.43 -7.13
N ILE A 108 -24.18 -9.53 -8.08
CA ILE A 108 -24.80 -9.82 -9.37
C ILE A 108 -23.73 -10.26 -10.38
N GLY A 109 -23.75 -11.54 -10.78
CA GLY A 109 -23.07 -12.15 -11.94
C GLY A 109 -21.56 -11.90 -12.05
N THR A 110 -20.77 -12.96 -12.04
CA THR A 110 -19.32 -12.91 -12.30
C THR A 110 -19.04 -13.06 -13.79
N ARG A 111 -18.52 -12.01 -14.45
CA ARG A 111 -17.82 -12.14 -15.74
C ARG A 111 -16.32 -12.07 -15.50
N PRO A 112 -15.48 -12.88 -16.17
CA PRO A 112 -14.04 -12.73 -16.11
C PRO A 112 -13.65 -11.38 -16.73
N GLY A 113 -12.74 -10.64 -16.10
CA GLY A 113 -12.17 -9.37 -16.62
C GLY A 113 -12.28 -8.18 -15.68
N PHE A 114 -13.40 -8.00 -14.96
CA PHE A 114 -13.58 -6.93 -13.97
C PHE A 114 -13.55 -7.49 -12.55
N ASP A 115 -12.46 -7.26 -11.83
CA ASP A 115 -12.29 -7.69 -10.43
C ASP A 115 -13.13 -6.81 -9.51
N ARG A 116 -14.36 -7.24 -9.24
CA ARG A 116 -15.32 -6.52 -8.40
C ARG A 116 -14.84 -6.35 -6.96
N MET A 117 -14.10 -7.32 -6.44
CA MET A 117 -13.60 -7.24 -5.07
C MET A 117 -12.48 -6.19 -4.96
N PHE A 118 -11.58 -6.15 -5.93
CA PHE A 118 -10.55 -5.11 -6.03
C PHE A 118 -11.17 -3.73 -6.22
N PHE A 119 -12.19 -3.63 -7.06
CA PHE A 119 -12.95 -2.39 -7.26
C PHE A 119 -13.65 -1.94 -5.96
N TRP A 120 -14.28 -2.86 -5.23
CA TRP A 120 -14.88 -2.56 -3.93
C TRP A 120 -13.87 -2.06 -2.91
N GLN A 121 -12.72 -2.72 -2.84
CA GLN A 121 -11.60 -2.29 -2.00
C GLN A 121 -11.15 -0.86 -2.34
N HIS A 122 -11.10 -0.51 -3.63
CA HIS A 122 -10.82 0.86 -4.06
C HIS A 122 -11.87 1.84 -3.55
N CYS A 123 -13.15 1.57 -3.78
CA CYS A 123 -14.25 2.44 -3.33
C CYS A 123 -14.21 2.67 -1.81
N LEU A 124 -13.98 1.61 -1.03
CA LEU A 124 -13.82 1.71 0.44
C LEU A 124 -12.59 2.55 0.82
N SER A 125 -11.47 2.36 0.11
CA SER A 125 -10.25 3.13 0.38
C SER A 125 -10.44 4.61 0.13
N VAL A 126 -11.08 4.96 -0.99
CA VAL A 126 -11.39 6.37 -1.31
C VAL A 126 -12.39 6.95 -0.29
N ALA A 127 -13.38 6.18 0.15
CA ALA A 127 -14.32 6.61 1.19
C ALA A 127 -13.61 6.92 2.52
N CYS A 128 -12.78 6.00 3.02
CA CYS A 128 -12.02 6.17 4.27
C CYS A 128 -11.07 7.37 4.19
N LEU A 129 -10.34 7.51 3.08
CA LEU A 129 -9.44 8.65 2.84
C LEU A 129 -10.21 9.96 2.73
N SER A 130 -11.34 9.99 2.03
CA SER A 130 -12.17 11.20 1.90
C SER A 130 -12.64 11.69 3.27
N ARG A 131 -13.10 10.80 4.14
CA ARG A 131 -13.47 11.13 5.52
C ARG A 131 -12.29 11.65 6.32
N ALA A 132 -11.14 11.01 6.22
CA ALA A 132 -9.94 11.40 6.95
C ALA A 132 -9.41 12.76 6.48
N ILE A 133 -9.36 13.02 5.17
CA ILE A 133 -8.98 14.32 4.60
C ILE A 133 -9.98 15.39 5.02
N ALA A 134 -11.29 15.12 4.94
CA ALA A 134 -12.34 16.04 5.37
C ALA A 134 -12.13 16.51 6.82
N GLN A 135 -11.74 15.61 7.72
CA GLN A 135 -11.41 15.94 9.11
C GLN A 135 -10.19 16.87 9.22
N GLU A 136 -9.13 16.61 8.44
CA GLU A 136 -7.91 17.43 8.49
C GLU A 136 -8.09 18.82 7.86
N VAL A 137 -8.92 18.94 6.81
CA VAL A 137 -9.19 20.25 6.16
C VAL A 137 -10.35 21.02 6.79
N GLY A 138 -11.00 20.47 7.80
CA GLY A 138 -12.10 21.14 8.51
C GLY A 138 -13.45 21.15 7.76
N TYR A 139 -13.65 20.24 6.81
CA TYR A 139 -14.94 20.05 6.17
C TYR A 139 -15.94 19.43 7.16
N GLN A 140 -17.07 20.09 7.41
CA GLN A 140 -17.95 19.73 8.53
C GLN A 140 -18.67 18.39 8.35
N ASN A 141 -19.06 18.05 7.12
CA ASN A 141 -19.89 16.88 6.84
C ASN A 141 -19.01 15.67 6.44
N HIS A 142 -18.27 15.11 7.38
CA HIS A 142 -17.36 13.99 7.14
C HIS A 142 -18.06 12.77 6.52
N ASN A 143 -19.36 12.56 6.81
CA ASN A 143 -20.14 11.47 6.24
C ASN A 143 -20.46 11.70 4.77
N GLU A 144 -20.67 12.94 4.34
CA GLU A 144 -20.85 13.27 2.92
C GLU A 144 -19.54 12.96 2.15
N ALA A 145 -18.37 13.32 2.72
CA ALA A 145 -17.09 13.01 2.11
C ALA A 145 -16.85 11.49 2.01
N TYR A 146 -17.19 10.73 3.04
CA TYR A 146 -17.13 9.28 3.01
C TYR A 146 -18.02 8.69 1.90
N LEU A 147 -19.27 9.12 1.87
CA LEU A 147 -20.28 8.64 0.93
C LEU A 147 -19.93 8.94 -0.51
N THR A 148 -19.52 10.17 -0.79
CA THR A 148 -19.11 10.57 -2.15
C THR A 148 -17.85 9.82 -2.59
N GLY A 149 -16.91 9.58 -1.69
CA GLY A 149 -15.76 8.73 -1.94
C GLY A 149 -16.14 7.28 -2.24
N LEU A 150 -17.16 6.74 -1.56
CA LEU A 150 -17.65 5.37 -1.81
C LEU A 150 -18.32 5.21 -3.19
N LEU A 151 -18.99 6.24 -3.66
CA LEU A 151 -19.82 6.22 -4.87
C LEU A 151 -19.16 6.89 -6.10
N HIS A 152 -17.98 7.49 -5.97
CA HIS A 152 -17.39 8.31 -7.02
C HIS A 152 -17.25 7.58 -8.38
N ASP A 153 -16.98 6.31 -8.35
CA ASP A 153 -16.75 5.43 -9.51
C ASP A 153 -17.98 4.57 -9.89
N LEU A 154 -19.16 4.91 -9.38
CA LEU A 154 -20.42 4.18 -9.59
C LEU A 154 -20.70 3.83 -11.06
N GLY A 155 -20.34 4.72 -11.98
CA GLY A 155 -20.54 4.51 -13.40
C GLY A 155 -19.82 3.30 -13.97
N LYS A 156 -18.65 2.92 -13.43
CA LYS A 156 -17.89 1.74 -13.88
C LYS A 156 -18.66 0.45 -13.67
N ILE A 157 -19.29 0.31 -12.49
CA ILE A 157 -20.10 -0.88 -12.20
C ILE A 157 -21.42 -0.90 -12.99
N ILE A 158 -21.98 0.26 -13.30
CA ILE A 158 -23.17 0.37 -14.15
C ILE A 158 -22.84 -0.04 -15.59
N ILE A 159 -21.73 0.45 -16.14
CA ILE A 159 -21.24 0.05 -17.48
C ILE A 159 -20.95 -1.45 -17.52
N GLU A 160 -20.31 -2.01 -16.48
CA GLU A 160 -20.06 -3.44 -16.41
C GLU A 160 -21.35 -4.27 -16.40
N ALA A 161 -22.38 -3.81 -15.69
CA ALA A 161 -23.64 -4.53 -15.53
C ALA A 161 -24.57 -4.40 -16.74
N SER A 162 -24.61 -3.25 -17.39
CA SER A 162 -25.65 -2.89 -18.36
C SER A 162 -25.12 -2.17 -19.61
N GLY A 163 -23.82 -1.94 -19.77
CA GLY A 163 -23.23 -1.36 -20.95
C GLY A 163 -23.41 -2.22 -22.19
N ARG A 164 -23.58 -1.61 -23.37
CA ARG A 164 -23.50 -2.30 -24.68
C ARG A 164 -22.11 -2.87 -24.89
N ILE A 165 -21.10 -2.12 -24.49
CA ILE A 165 -19.72 -2.56 -24.28
C ILE A 165 -19.53 -2.59 -22.78
N THR A 166 -19.20 -3.77 -22.22
CA THR A 166 -18.96 -3.91 -20.79
C THR A 166 -17.63 -3.27 -20.39
N TYR A 167 -17.48 -2.92 -19.14
CA TYR A 167 -16.22 -2.37 -18.65
C TYR A 167 -15.08 -3.39 -18.74
N SER A 168 -15.38 -4.69 -18.59
CA SER A 168 -14.45 -5.80 -18.85
C SER A 168 -13.95 -5.80 -20.29
N GLU A 169 -14.86 -5.71 -21.29
CA GLU A 169 -14.48 -5.65 -22.71
C GLU A 169 -13.64 -4.42 -23.02
N PHE A 170 -13.94 -3.28 -22.41
CA PHE A 170 -13.11 -2.07 -22.53
C PHE A 170 -11.71 -2.33 -22.00
N LEU A 171 -11.57 -2.93 -20.81
CA LEU A 171 -10.26 -3.20 -20.19
C LEU A 171 -9.41 -4.17 -21.02
N ASP A 172 -10.03 -5.20 -21.60
CA ASP A 172 -9.34 -6.19 -22.44
C ASP A 172 -8.81 -5.56 -23.75
N ASN A 173 -9.50 -4.55 -24.25
CA ASN A 173 -9.14 -3.84 -25.49
C ASN A 173 -8.38 -2.55 -25.25
N LEU A 174 -8.08 -2.19 -23.99
CA LEU A 174 -7.40 -0.94 -23.68
C LEU A 174 -5.99 -0.92 -24.31
N PRO A 175 -5.68 0.08 -25.14
CA PRO A 175 -4.35 0.19 -25.74
C PRO A 175 -3.28 0.25 -24.65
N LYS A 176 -2.15 -0.43 -24.85
CA LYS A 176 -0.98 -0.37 -23.94
C LYS A 176 -0.34 1.02 -23.91
N ILE A 177 -0.94 2.02 -24.56
CA ILE A 177 -0.40 3.36 -24.81
C ILE A 177 -0.92 4.35 -23.76
N ASN A 178 -0.05 5.26 -23.37
CA ASN A 178 -0.22 6.35 -22.41
C ASN A 178 -1.39 7.31 -22.74
N GLY A 179 -2.56 7.11 -22.15
CA GLY A 179 -3.72 7.99 -22.26
C GLY A 179 -4.40 8.19 -20.91
N ILE A 180 -5.27 9.17 -20.80
CA ILE A 180 -6.13 9.39 -19.65
C ILE A 180 -7.26 8.37 -19.71
N LEU A 181 -7.54 7.64 -18.62
CA LEU A 181 -8.53 6.56 -18.61
C LEU A 181 -9.90 7.02 -19.13
N ILE A 182 -10.37 8.17 -18.67
CA ILE A 182 -11.68 8.71 -19.06
C ILE A 182 -11.77 9.10 -20.55
N GLU A 183 -10.67 9.57 -21.15
CA GLU A 183 -10.62 9.85 -22.59
C GLU A 183 -10.72 8.57 -23.41
N GLU A 184 -10.10 7.48 -22.95
CA GLU A 184 -10.18 6.19 -23.62
C GLU A 184 -11.56 5.54 -23.42
N GLU A 185 -12.20 5.72 -22.28
CA GLU A 185 -13.60 5.33 -22.08
C GLU A 185 -14.52 6.00 -23.11
N VAL A 186 -14.41 7.33 -23.26
CA VAL A 186 -15.21 8.09 -24.24
C VAL A 186 -14.97 7.60 -25.65
N LYS A 187 -13.73 7.28 -26.03
CA LYS A 187 -13.39 6.79 -27.38
C LYS A 187 -13.93 5.39 -27.63
N PHE A 188 -13.86 4.49 -26.66
CA PHE A 188 -14.17 3.07 -26.84
C PHE A 188 -15.62 2.73 -26.50
N ILE A 189 -16.11 3.23 -25.34
CA ILE A 189 -17.46 2.99 -24.84
C ILE A 189 -18.46 3.99 -25.43
N GLY A 190 -17.99 5.21 -25.76
CA GLY A 190 -18.79 6.32 -26.24
C GLY A 190 -19.13 7.34 -25.13
N MET A 191 -18.84 7.05 -23.87
CA MET A 191 -19.10 7.92 -22.73
C MET A 191 -18.20 7.55 -21.54
N GLY A 192 -17.82 8.52 -20.72
CA GLY A 192 -17.06 8.30 -19.49
C GLY A 192 -17.93 7.73 -18.35
N HIS A 193 -17.30 7.02 -17.42
CA HIS A 193 -18.00 6.50 -16.25
C HIS A 193 -18.57 7.61 -15.34
N ASP A 194 -17.97 8.80 -15.34
CA ASP A 194 -18.45 9.98 -14.64
C ASP A 194 -19.82 10.44 -15.17
N ASP A 195 -20.00 10.42 -16.49
CA ASP A 195 -21.26 10.76 -17.15
C ASP A 195 -22.36 9.73 -16.85
N VAL A 196 -22.03 8.45 -17.02
CA VAL A 196 -22.97 7.36 -16.73
C VAL A 196 -23.36 7.36 -15.25
N GLY A 197 -22.39 7.46 -14.36
CA GLY A 197 -22.63 7.51 -12.92
C GLY A 197 -23.48 8.70 -12.49
N ALA A 198 -23.21 9.88 -13.00
CA ALA A 198 -23.98 11.09 -12.71
C ALA A 198 -25.44 10.98 -13.19
N PHE A 199 -25.67 10.47 -14.41
CA PHE A 199 -27.02 10.24 -14.92
C PHE A 199 -27.81 9.29 -14.03
N PHE A 200 -27.27 8.13 -13.66
CA PHE A 200 -27.96 7.16 -12.82
C PHE A 200 -28.14 7.64 -11.39
N SER A 201 -27.16 8.36 -10.83
CA SER A 201 -27.28 9.00 -9.53
C SER A 201 -28.48 9.96 -9.49
N GLN A 202 -28.66 10.77 -10.53
CA GLN A 202 -29.82 11.65 -10.67
C GLN A 202 -31.12 10.86 -10.87
N LEU A 203 -31.13 9.85 -11.76
CA LEU A 203 -32.30 9.02 -12.04
C LEU A 203 -32.82 8.32 -10.79
N TRP A 204 -31.93 7.87 -9.91
CA TRP A 204 -32.27 7.22 -8.64
C TRP A 204 -32.62 8.22 -7.53
N GLY A 205 -32.51 9.51 -7.79
CA GLY A 205 -32.84 10.57 -6.84
C GLY A 205 -31.85 10.68 -5.68
N PHE A 206 -30.57 10.44 -5.95
CA PHE A 206 -29.49 10.68 -4.99
C PHE A 206 -29.39 12.17 -4.69
N PRO A 207 -28.86 12.54 -3.51
CA PRO A 207 -28.52 13.93 -3.19
C PRO A 207 -27.62 14.57 -4.23
N GLU A 208 -27.83 15.86 -4.51
CA GLU A 208 -27.17 16.63 -5.57
C GLU A 208 -25.64 16.63 -5.44
N PHE A 209 -25.11 16.72 -4.21
CA PHE A 209 -23.67 16.70 -3.97
C PHE A 209 -23.00 15.38 -4.39
N ILE A 210 -23.71 14.24 -4.32
CA ILE A 210 -23.21 12.94 -4.80
C ILE A 210 -23.07 12.96 -6.31
N THR A 211 -24.13 13.39 -7.00
CA THR A 211 -24.15 13.51 -8.47
C THR A 211 -23.02 14.43 -8.95
N LEU A 212 -22.84 15.55 -8.26
CA LEU A 212 -21.81 16.54 -8.57
C LEU A 212 -20.39 15.98 -8.42
N VAL A 213 -20.11 15.28 -7.33
CA VAL A 213 -18.78 14.65 -7.13
C VAL A 213 -18.52 13.55 -8.15
N ILE A 214 -19.50 12.66 -8.41
CA ILE A 214 -19.39 11.63 -9.45
C ILE A 214 -19.04 12.27 -10.79
N LYS A 215 -19.70 13.37 -11.16
CA LYS A 215 -19.47 14.05 -12.43
C LYS A 215 -18.09 14.73 -12.51
N CYS A 216 -17.64 15.35 -11.42
CA CYS A 216 -16.51 16.29 -11.47
C CYS A 216 -15.18 15.73 -10.97
N HIS A 217 -15.12 14.54 -10.37
CA HIS A 217 -13.90 14.05 -9.71
C HIS A 217 -12.70 13.81 -10.66
N HIS A 218 -12.94 13.72 -11.97
CA HIS A 218 -11.91 13.63 -13.01
C HIS A 218 -11.84 14.85 -13.92
N GLN A 219 -12.82 15.74 -13.87
CA GLN A 219 -12.96 16.85 -14.81
C GLN A 219 -12.54 18.18 -14.19
N ARG A 220 -12.24 19.17 -15.05
CA ARG A 220 -12.06 20.55 -14.61
C ARG A 220 -13.41 21.15 -14.24
N PHE A 221 -13.46 21.82 -13.10
CA PHE A 221 -14.70 22.43 -12.57
C PHE A 221 -14.57 23.93 -12.26
N GLU A 222 -13.46 24.57 -12.65
CA GLU A 222 -13.22 26.02 -12.45
C GLU A 222 -14.28 26.89 -13.15
N HIS A 223 -14.83 26.40 -14.27
CA HIS A 223 -15.87 27.10 -15.05
C HIS A 223 -17.29 26.95 -14.46
N LEU A 224 -17.44 26.10 -13.44
CA LEU A 224 -18.71 25.89 -12.76
C LEU A 224 -18.85 26.86 -11.58
N ASN A 225 -20.01 27.48 -11.45
CA ASN A 225 -20.28 28.37 -10.32
C ASN A 225 -20.67 27.56 -9.06
N LEU A 226 -19.68 26.85 -8.49
CA LEU A 226 -19.84 25.96 -7.34
C LEU A 226 -19.70 26.73 -6.02
N SER A 227 -20.38 26.23 -5.00
CA SER A 227 -20.15 26.70 -3.64
C SER A 227 -18.73 26.33 -3.16
N VAL A 228 -18.24 27.03 -2.15
CA VAL A 228 -16.94 26.69 -1.51
C VAL A 228 -16.95 25.26 -0.97
N ASN A 229 -18.09 24.82 -0.40
CA ASN A 229 -18.23 23.47 0.14
C ASN A 229 -18.24 22.41 -0.96
N ASP A 230 -18.91 22.64 -2.08
CA ASP A 230 -18.92 21.70 -3.21
C ASP A 230 -17.52 21.59 -3.84
N THR A 231 -16.85 22.72 -4.05
CA THR A 231 -15.47 22.77 -4.53
C THR A 231 -14.54 21.97 -3.62
N LEU A 232 -14.67 22.15 -2.31
CA LEU A 232 -13.85 21.44 -1.33
C LEU A 232 -14.18 19.94 -1.32
N LEU A 233 -15.45 19.56 -1.40
CA LEU A 233 -15.87 18.15 -1.42
C LEU A 233 -15.36 17.40 -2.65
N ILE A 234 -15.48 17.98 -3.85
CA ILE A 234 -14.91 17.43 -5.09
C ILE A 234 -13.40 17.25 -4.94
N SER A 235 -12.74 18.28 -4.39
CA SER A 235 -11.28 18.27 -4.20
C SER A 235 -10.82 17.19 -3.22
N ILE A 236 -11.56 16.97 -2.13
CA ILE A 236 -11.31 15.92 -1.13
C ILE A 236 -11.36 14.54 -1.81
N VAL A 237 -12.43 14.27 -2.58
CA VAL A 237 -12.59 12.96 -3.23
C VAL A 237 -11.56 12.74 -4.32
N SER A 238 -11.28 13.76 -5.14
CA SER A 238 -10.23 13.67 -6.17
C SER A 238 -8.86 13.40 -5.59
N LEU A 239 -8.51 14.04 -4.47
CA LEU A 239 -7.26 13.81 -3.77
C LEU A 239 -7.23 12.42 -3.11
N ALA A 240 -8.32 11.98 -2.48
CA ALA A 240 -8.46 10.66 -1.90
C ALA A 240 -8.29 9.56 -2.95
N ASN A 241 -8.88 9.72 -4.13
CA ASN A 241 -8.74 8.81 -5.26
C ASN A 241 -7.28 8.72 -5.72
N LEU A 242 -6.59 9.85 -5.86
CA LEU A 242 -5.17 9.87 -6.20
C LEU A 242 -4.31 9.17 -5.13
N ILE A 243 -4.56 9.43 -3.83
CA ILE A 243 -3.82 8.79 -2.74
C ILE A 243 -4.07 7.28 -2.75
N ALA A 244 -5.33 6.81 -2.87
CA ALA A 244 -5.64 5.38 -2.96
C ALA A 244 -4.89 4.72 -4.11
N TRP A 245 -4.87 5.36 -5.28
CA TRP A 245 -4.16 4.87 -6.44
C TRP A 245 -2.64 4.81 -6.20
N THR A 246 -2.02 5.82 -5.57
CA THR A 246 -0.59 5.80 -5.21
C THR A 246 -0.24 4.70 -4.21
N GLN A 247 -1.22 4.22 -3.44
CA GLN A 247 -1.05 3.06 -2.56
C GLN A 247 -1.27 1.71 -3.30
N GLY A 248 -1.37 1.71 -4.63
CA GLY A 248 -1.61 0.51 -5.43
C GLY A 248 -3.06 0.02 -5.42
N ILE A 249 -3.97 0.78 -4.84
CA ILE A 249 -5.41 0.47 -4.76
C ILE A 249 -6.13 1.33 -5.81
N GLY A 250 -5.96 1.01 -7.08
CA GLY A 250 -6.72 1.62 -8.17
C GLY A 250 -8.08 0.98 -8.38
N SER A 251 -8.98 1.64 -9.10
CA SER A 251 -10.31 1.08 -9.40
C SER A 251 -10.29 -0.08 -10.40
N VAL A 252 -9.21 -0.22 -11.13
CA VAL A 252 -8.98 -1.28 -12.10
C VAL A 252 -7.52 -1.69 -12.10
N ASN A 253 -7.23 -2.95 -12.44
CA ASN A 253 -5.87 -3.50 -12.46
C ASN A 253 -4.93 -2.83 -13.50
N ILE A 254 -5.37 -1.80 -14.21
CA ILE A 254 -4.63 -1.10 -15.24
C ILE A 254 -4.08 0.19 -14.70
N VAL A 255 -2.80 0.43 -14.96
CA VAL A 255 -2.03 1.53 -14.42
C VAL A 255 -2.31 2.81 -15.20
N ARG A 256 -3.42 3.44 -14.87
CA ARG A 256 -3.74 4.78 -15.34
C ARG A 256 -4.06 5.64 -14.12
N HIS A 257 -3.21 6.63 -13.84
CA HIS A 257 -3.40 7.46 -12.66
C HIS A 257 -4.61 8.40 -12.86
N PRO A 258 -5.39 8.65 -11.82
CA PRO A 258 -6.38 9.73 -11.82
C PRO A 258 -5.67 11.08 -11.93
N ILE A 259 -6.34 12.05 -12.56
CA ILE A 259 -5.82 13.42 -12.67
C ILE A 259 -6.33 14.22 -11.49
N LEU A 260 -5.40 14.81 -10.72
CA LEU A 260 -5.75 15.83 -9.75
C LEU A 260 -5.81 17.18 -10.46
N GLN A 261 -6.99 17.75 -10.51
CA GLN A 261 -7.21 19.03 -11.20
C GLN A 261 -6.56 20.20 -10.45
N PRO A 262 -6.10 21.25 -11.15
CA PRO A 262 -5.47 22.42 -10.52
C PRO A 262 -6.37 23.09 -9.48
N GLU A 263 -7.68 23.07 -9.68
CA GLU A 263 -8.69 23.62 -8.76
C GLU A 263 -8.67 22.86 -7.42
N ALA A 264 -8.52 21.55 -7.45
CA ALA A 264 -8.42 20.72 -6.24
C ALA A 264 -7.13 21.03 -5.46
N ILE A 265 -6.01 21.25 -6.16
CA ILE A 265 -4.74 21.64 -5.54
C ILE A 265 -4.84 23.01 -4.87
N LYS A 266 -5.60 23.95 -5.48
CA LYS A 266 -5.84 25.29 -4.90
C LYS A 266 -6.76 25.23 -3.68
N ALA A 267 -7.76 24.34 -3.70
CA ALA A 267 -8.74 24.23 -2.62
C ALA A 267 -8.20 23.56 -1.37
N ILE A 268 -7.20 22.67 -1.51
CA ILE A 268 -6.60 21.92 -0.40
C ILE A 268 -5.10 22.21 -0.35
N ASP A 269 -4.64 22.80 0.74
CA ASP A 269 -3.21 22.96 1.00
C ASP A 269 -2.61 21.61 1.44
N ILE A 270 -2.13 20.85 0.44
CA ILE A 270 -1.58 19.49 0.63
C ILE A 270 -0.40 19.50 1.61
N SER A 271 0.35 20.62 1.72
CA SER A 271 1.50 20.71 2.63
C SER A 271 1.12 20.66 4.11
N LYS A 272 -0.15 20.92 4.44
CA LYS A 272 -0.70 20.86 5.80
C LYS A 272 -1.25 19.48 6.17
N LEU A 273 -1.48 18.61 5.17
CA LEU A 273 -2.01 17.28 5.42
C LEU A 273 -0.94 16.36 6.02
N GLN A 274 -1.34 15.58 6.99
CA GLN A 274 -0.50 14.56 7.59
C GLN A 274 -0.61 13.25 6.79
N LEU A 275 -0.08 13.26 5.55
CA LEU A 275 -0.22 12.15 4.58
C LEU A 275 0.11 10.78 5.19
N ARG A 276 1.14 10.71 6.03
CA ARG A 276 1.51 9.48 6.72
C ARG A 276 0.39 8.96 7.62
N ASN A 277 -0.23 9.85 8.41
CA ASN A 277 -1.33 9.48 9.30
C ASN A 277 -2.56 9.04 8.50
N LEU A 278 -2.84 9.68 7.36
CA LEU A 278 -3.95 9.30 6.48
C LEU A 278 -3.79 7.86 5.98
N VAL A 279 -2.60 7.49 5.53
CA VAL A 279 -2.30 6.14 5.05
C VAL A 279 -2.31 5.11 6.19
N GLU A 280 -1.75 5.43 7.37
CA GLU A 280 -1.80 4.54 8.55
C GLU A 280 -3.24 4.28 9.02
N ARG A 281 -4.10 5.30 8.98
CA ARG A 281 -5.53 5.16 9.30
C ARG A 281 -6.26 4.30 8.27
N LEU A 282 -5.99 4.51 6.99
CA LEU A 282 -6.54 3.67 5.91
C LEU A 282 -6.24 2.19 6.14
N ASP A 283 -4.99 1.85 6.44
CA ASP A 283 -4.58 0.47 6.70
C ASP A 283 -5.36 -0.18 7.86
N ILE A 284 -5.58 0.58 8.93
CA ILE A 284 -6.33 0.08 10.09
C ILE A 284 -7.78 -0.18 9.70
N GLU A 285 -8.44 0.77 9.03
CA GLU A 285 -9.83 0.64 8.62
C GLU A 285 -10.02 -0.49 7.62
N LEU A 286 -9.16 -0.60 6.60
CA LEU A 286 -9.24 -1.67 5.60
C LEU A 286 -9.02 -3.06 6.20
N LYS A 287 -8.14 -3.23 7.19
CA LYS A 287 -7.97 -4.51 7.88
C LYS A 287 -9.23 -4.95 8.61
N HIS A 288 -9.96 -4.02 9.21
CA HIS A 288 -11.23 -4.31 9.84
C HIS A 288 -12.28 -4.75 8.81
N LEU A 289 -12.38 -4.04 7.69
CA LEU A 289 -13.33 -4.34 6.62
C LEU A 289 -12.97 -5.64 5.87
N ALA A 290 -11.69 -5.92 5.69
CA ALA A 290 -11.21 -7.13 5.01
C ALA A 290 -11.71 -8.42 5.67
N SER A 291 -11.66 -8.48 7.00
CA SER A 291 -12.15 -9.64 7.76
C SER A 291 -13.67 -9.82 7.64
N PHE A 292 -14.40 -8.74 7.42
CA PHE A 292 -15.85 -8.76 7.30
C PHE A 292 -16.33 -9.17 5.90
N TYR A 293 -15.73 -8.57 4.87
CA TYR A 293 -16.09 -8.85 3.47
C TYR A 293 -15.37 -10.08 2.91
N ASN A 294 -14.50 -10.72 3.70
CA ASN A 294 -13.68 -11.87 3.29
C ASN A 294 -12.88 -11.62 2.01
N PHE A 295 -12.35 -10.40 1.87
CA PHE A 295 -11.41 -10.09 0.80
C PHE A 295 -9.96 -10.16 1.31
N SER A 296 -9.09 -10.68 0.46
CA SER A 296 -7.64 -10.59 0.68
C SER A 296 -7.12 -9.30 0.08
N PHE A 297 -6.20 -8.66 0.77
CA PHE A 297 -5.43 -7.58 0.13
C PHE A 297 -4.69 -8.15 -1.09
N PRO A 298 -4.43 -7.33 -2.12
CA PRO A 298 -3.54 -7.72 -3.21
C PRO A 298 -2.26 -8.29 -2.61
N THR A 299 -1.74 -9.36 -3.21
CA THR A 299 -0.43 -9.90 -2.79
C THR A 299 0.59 -8.78 -2.80
N ILE A 300 1.61 -8.85 -1.94
CA ILE A 300 2.68 -7.85 -1.87
C ILE A 300 3.31 -7.64 -3.23
N ASP A 301 3.44 -8.69 -4.04
CA ASP A 301 4.00 -8.60 -5.39
C ASP A 301 3.07 -7.82 -6.34
N LYS A 302 1.75 -8.02 -6.27
CA LYS A 302 0.78 -7.25 -7.07
C LYS A 302 0.72 -5.79 -6.64
N PHE A 303 0.80 -5.52 -5.34
CA PHE A 303 0.91 -4.17 -4.80
C PHE A 303 2.22 -3.50 -5.25
N ARG A 304 3.35 -4.21 -5.17
CA ARG A 304 4.67 -3.75 -5.65
C ARG A 304 4.65 -3.46 -7.14
N GLU A 305 4.08 -4.35 -7.95
CA GLU A 305 3.93 -4.15 -9.39
C GLU A 305 3.08 -2.91 -9.70
N ASN A 306 1.93 -2.73 -9.03
CA ASN A 306 1.06 -1.59 -9.24
C ASN A 306 1.73 -0.28 -8.84
N LEU A 307 2.41 -0.25 -7.69
CA LEU A 307 3.13 0.95 -7.23
C LEU A 307 4.29 1.31 -8.16
N LEU A 308 5.03 0.30 -8.65
CA LEU A 308 6.12 0.50 -9.63
C LEU A 308 5.58 1.07 -10.95
N ARG A 309 4.49 0.51 -11.47
CA ARG A 309 3.83 1.01 -12.68
C ARG A 309 3.30 2.43 -12.49
N ALA A 310 2.73 2.71 -11.30
CA ALA A 310 2.26 4.05 -10.93
C ALA A 310 3.38 5.09 -10.99
N ASN A 311 4.52 4.77 -10.40
CA ASN A 311 5.70 5.64 -10.40
C ASN A 311 6.25 5.87 -11.81
N ILE A 312 6.32 4.83 -12.63
CA ILE A 312 6.74 4.94 -14.04
C ILE A 312 5.78 5.86 -14.81
N ALA A 313 4.47 5.71 -14.64
CA ALA A 313 3.48 6.54 -15.33
C ALA A 313 3.55 8.01 -14.90
N LEU A 314 3.75 8.30 -13.61
CA LEU A 314 3.95 9.67 -13.10
C LEU A 314 5.22 10.29 -13.67
N SER A 315 6.33 9.55 -13.67
CA SER A 315 7.61 10.00 -14.24
C SER A 315 7.48 10.34 -15.73
N GLN A 316 6.83 9.49 -16.52
CA GLN A 316 6.60 9.73 -17.95
C GLN A 316 5.78 11.00 -18.21
N LYS A 317 4.80 11.33 -17.35
CA LYS A 317 4.03 12.57 -17.47
C LYS A 317 4.82 13.82 -17.10
N HIS A 318 5.64 13.76 -16.07
CA HIS A 318 6.55 14.86 -15.73
C HIS A 318 7.45 15.18 -16.91
N THR A 319 8.02 14.16 -17.56
CA THR A 319 8.85 14.32 -18.75
C THR A 319 8.07 14.97 -19.89
N HIS A 320 6.85 14.51 -20.16
CA HIS A 320 5.99 15.06 -21.22
C HIS A 320 5.57 16.53 -20.96
N TYR A 321 5.27 16.87 -19.70
CA TYR A 321 4.92 18.25 -19.29
C TYR A 321 6.10 19.23 -19.52
N PHE A 322 7.32 18.81 -19.22
CA PHE A 322 8.53 19.58 -19.50
C PHE A 322 8.76 19.81 -21.00
N TYR A 323 8.51 18.81 -21.83
CA TYR A 323 8.57 18.97 -23.29
C TYR A 323 7.53 19.96 -23.84
N LEU A 324 6.32 19.99 -23.25
CA LEU A 324 5.24 20.89 -23.70
C LEU A 324 5.40 22.34 -23.19
N THR A 325 6.11 22.58 -22.10
CA THR A 325 6.27 23.93 -21.51
C THR A 325 7.41 24.76 -22.10
N GLY A 326 8.01 24.32 -23.20
CA GLY A 326 8.79 25.20 -24.09
C GLY A 326 10.25 25.41 -23.69
N LEU A 327 10.87 24.49 -22.98
CA LEU A 327 12.35 24.44 -22.84
C LEU A 327 13.01 23.75 -24.04
N THR A 328 12.44 23.90 -25.24
CA THR A 328 13.01 23.41 -26.48
C THR A 328 13.86 24.47 -27.11
N GLN A 329 15.16 24.45 -26.88
CA GLN A 329 16.16 24.91 -27.86
C GLN A 329 17.31 23.90 -27.92
N ASP A 330 17.42 23.29 -29.02
CA ASP A 330 18.47 22.60 -29.82
C ASP A 330 19.72 21.97 -29.18
N THR A 331 19.87 21.85 -27.86
CA THR A 331 21.04 21.20 -27.22
C THR A 331 20.72 20.47 -25.89
N THR A 332 19.48 20.05 -25.68
CA THR A 332 19.14 19.34 -24.43
C THR A 332 19.53 17.86 -24.56
N PRO A 333 20.32 17.31 -23.61
CA PRO A 333 20.58 15.88 -23.53
C PRO A 333 19.26 15.11 -23.39
N ASN A 334 19.18 13.93 -24.01
CA ASN A 334 18.00 13.07 -23.87
C ASN A 334 17.98 12.40 -22.49
N ILE A 335 17.48 13.11 -21.48
CA ILE A 335 17.46 12.68 -20.06
C ILE A 335 16.30 11.71 -19.73
N SER A 336 15.60 11.19 -20.75
CA SER A 336 14.45 10.31 -20.56
C SER A 336 14.81 9.05 -19.75
N LYS A 337 15.99 8.47 -19.99
CA LYS A 337 16.46 7.28 -19.29
C LYS A 337 16.78 7.59 -17.82
N SER A 338 17.47 8.68 -17.56
CA SER A 338 17.82 9.09 -16.18
C SER A 338 16.59 9.41 -15.35
N LEU A 339 15.57 10.05 -15.93
CA LEU A 339 14.33 10.37 -15.21
C LEU A 339 13.47 9.14 -14.90
N THR A 340 13.52 8.10 -15.73
CA THR A 340 12.75 6.86 -15.49
C THR A 340 13.49 5.83 -14.64
N ALA A 341 14.82 5.91 -14.58
CA ALA A 341 15.66 4.99 -13.85
C ALA A 341 15.32 4.86 -12.35
N PRO A 342 15.03 5.94 -11.59
CA PRO A 342 14.65 5.84 -10.19
C PRO A 342 13.42 4.96 -9.92
N HIS A 343 12.55 4.82 -10.90
CA HIS A 343 11.28 4.09 -10.77
C HIS A 343 11.33 2.65 -11.30
N SER A 344 12.52 2.13 -11.61
CA SER A 344 12.70 0.78 -12.18
C SER A 344 12.65 -0.35 -11.15
N SER A 345 12.76 -0.04 -9.86
CA SER A 345 12.79 -1.01 -8.76
C SER A 345 12.11 -0.45 -7.50
N MET A 346 11.92 -1.31 -6.49
CA MET A 346 11.53 -0.96 -5.12
C MET A 346 12.64 -1.25 -4.11
N ASP A 347 13.78 -1.76 -4.55
CA ASP A 347 14.96 -1.90 -3.73
C ASP A 347 15.80 -0.62 -3.77
N GLY A 348 16.01 0.03 -2.63
CA GLY A 348 16.70 1.31 -2.55
C GLY A 348 18.14 1.26 -3.08
N ALA A 349 18.86 0.16 -2.91
CA ALA A 349 20.22 0.02 -3.43
C ALA A 349 20.22 -0.15 -4.95
N GLU A 350 19.29 -0.91 -5.49
CA GLU A 350 19.11 -1.08 -6.93
C GLU A 350 18.67 0.23 -7.61
N ILE A 351 17.71 0.96 -7.00
CA ILE A 351 17.27 2.28 -7.46
C ILE A 351 18.46 3.23 -7.60
N ILE A 352 19.31 3.32 -6.57
CA ILE A 352 20.49 4.18 -6.59
C ILE A 352 21.45 3.76 -7.72
N ALA A 353 21.78 2.47 -7.81
CA ALA A 353 22.74 1.96 -8.80
C ALA A 353 22.27 2.21 -10.24
N VAL A 354 21.00 1.91 -10.54
CA VAL A 354 20.43 2.11 -11.90
C VAL A 354 20.36 3.61 -12.23
N THR A 355 20.01 4.45 -11.26
CA THR A 355 19.93 5.92 -11.47
C THR A 355 21.30 6.53 -11.75
N LEU A 356 22.34 6.21 -10.95
CA LEU A 356 23.69 6.73 -11.19
C LEU A 356 24.21 6.28 -12.55
N LYS A 357 23.96 5.02 -12.93
CA LYS A 357 24.32 4.49 -14.26
C LYS A 357 23.61 5.24 -15.38
N ALA A 358 22.34 5.56 -15.22
CA ALA A 358 21.58 6.28 -16.24
C ALA A 358 22.06 7.73 -16.39
N ILE A 359 22.34 8.43 -15.27
CA ILE A 359 22.93 9.77 -15.32
C ILE A 359 24.29 9.74 -16.05
N GLN A 360 25.13 8.75 -15.78
CA GLN A 360 26.41 8.58 -16.48
C GLN A 360 26.21 8.41 -17.98
N ALA A 361 25.24 7.61 -18.40
CA ALA A 361 24.97 7.36 -19.82
C ALA A 361 24.47 8.62 -20.57
N ASP A 362 23.73 9.49 -19.89
CA ASP A 362 23.16 10.71 -20.49
C ASP A 362 24.13 11.89 -20.48
N PHE A 363 24.97 12.02 -19.43
CA PHE A 363 25.87 13.17 -19.20
C PHE A 363 27.37 12.86 -19.35
N HIS A 364 27.75 11.60 -19.43
CA HIS A 364 29.11 11.11 -19.65
C HIS A 364 30.13 11.52 -18.57
N TYR A 365 29.68 11.74 -17.32
CA TYR A 365 30.61 11.92 -16.21
C TYR A 365 31.45 10.67 -15.98
N ASP A 366 32.71 10.84 -15.59
CA ASP A 366 33.61 9.70 -15.33
C ASP A 366 33.22 8.96 -14.04
N ARG A 367 32.77 9.70 -13.03
CA ARG A 367 32.39 9.14 -11.73
C ARG A 367 31.17 9.88 -11.15
N LEU A 368 30.25 9.10 -10.61
CA LEU A 368 29.09 9.58 -9.86
C LEU A 368 29.04 8.86 -8.52
N TYR A 369 28.67 9.59 -7.48
CA TYR A 369 28.54 9.01 -6.16
C TYR A 369 27.40 9.65 -5.38
N LEU A 370 26.72 8.83 -4.58
CA LEU A 370 25.70 9.27 -3.66
C LEU A 370 26.28 9.33 -2.25
N MET A 371 26.17 10.49 -1.62
CA MET A 371 26.53 10.69 -0.21
C MET A 371 25.30 10.93 0.62
N GLU A 372 25.15 10.20 1.70
CA GLU A 372 24.05 10.32 2.67
C GLU A 372 24.43 11.25 3.82
N VAL A 373 23.48 12.05 4.31
CA VAL A 373 23.70 12.96 5.45
C VAL A 373 23.62 12.17 6.76
N GLU A 374 24.72 12.17 7.51
CA GLU A 374 24.77 11.62 8.86
C GLU A 374 24.64 12.77 9.88
N LYS A 375 23.45 12.89 10.46
CA LYS A 375 23.08 14.04 11.31
C LYS A 375 23.90 14.11 12.61
N GLU A 376 24.22 12.95 13.20
CA GLU A 376 24.95 12.86 14.48
C GLU A 376 26.38 13.39 14.37
N THR A 377 27.06 13.07 13.28
CA THR A 377 28.44 13.44 13.02
C THR A 377 28.58 14.71 12.18
N ARG A 378 27.47 15.26 11.68
CA ARG A 378 27.44 16.37 10.71
C ARG A 378 28.36 16.11 9.51
N SER A 379 28.29 14.89 8.99
CA SER A 379 29.12 14.46 7.86
C SER A 379 28.26 13.94 6.70
N LEU A 380 28.86 13.91 5.53
CA LEU A 380 28.36 13.22 4.34
C LEU A 380 29.19 11.95 4.17
N LYS A 381 28.53 10.79 4.01
CA LYS A 381 29.20 9.52 3.77
C LYS A 381 28.81 8.93 2.41
N VAL A 382 29.79 8.48 1.65
CA VAL A 382 29.60 7.80 0.38
C VAL A 382 28.89 6.48 0.60
N LYS A 383 27.69 6.34 0.06
CA LYS A 383 26.84 5.15 0.13
C LYS A 383 26.90 4.30 -1.14
N ALA A 384 27.02 4.93 -2.29
CA ALA A 384 27.11 4.27 -3.59
C ALA A 384 28.05 5.05 -4.52
N ILE A 385 28.71 4.32 -5.40
CA ILE A 385 29.61 4.87 -6.42
C ILE A 385 29.29 4.17 -7.75
N TYR A 386 29.26 4.94 -8.83
CA TYR A 386 29.28 4.45 -10.19
C TYR A 386 30.47 5.06 -10.94
N GLU A 387 31.30 4.24 -11.55
CA GLU A 387 32.50 4.63 -12.28
C GLU A 387 32.52 4.01 -13.66
N ALA A 388 32.89 4.81 -14.67
CA ALA A 388 33.04 4.33 -16.05
C ALA A 388 34.25 3.39 -16.23
N ALA A 389 35.29 3.51 -15.35
CA ALA A 389 36.45 2.65 -15.31
C ALA A 389 36.99 2.51 -13.88
N SER A 390 37.48 1.32 -13.51
CA SER A 390 37.96 0.98 -12.15
C SER A 390 39.29 1.67 -11.80
N HIS A 391 39.26 2.90 -11.37
CA HIS A 391 40.47 3.67 -10.98
C HIS A 391 40.25 4.55 -9.75
N SER A 392 39.42 4.13 -8.80
CA SER A 392 38.95 5.01 -7.73
C SER A 392 39.85 5.13 -6.53
N SER A 393 40.20 6.38 -6.17
CA SER A 393 40.67 6.73 -4.82
C SER A 393 39.51 6.92 -3.82
N LEU A 394 38.26 6.90 -4.29
CA LEU A 394 37.06 7.08 -3.48
C LEU A 394 36.47 5.71 -3.12
N ALA A 395 36.22 5.46 -1.85
CA ALA A 395 35.66 4.20 -1.36
C ALA A 395 34.29 4.42 -0.73
N ILE A 396 33.43 3.39 -0.76
CA ILE A 396 32.20 3.37 0.04
C ILE A 396 32.58 3.55 1.51
N GLY A 397 31.85 4.46 2.20
CA GLY A 397 32.17 4.83 3.58
C GLY A 397 33.09 6.05 3.73
N PHE A 398 33.68 6.55 2.63
CA PHE A 398 34.44 7.81 2.67
C PHE A 398 33.53 8.93 3.20
N GLY A 399 34.02 9.65 4.22
CA GLY A 399 33.27 10.68 4.93
C GLY A 399 33.84 12.09 4.75
N ILE A 400 32.98 13.08 4.55
CA ILE A 400 33.32 14.49 4.52
C ILE A 400 32.63 15.16 5.71
N VAL A 401 33.39 15.64 6.68
CA VAL A 401 32.85 16.43 7.80
C VAL A 401 32.54 17.84 7.28
N ILE A 402 31.30 18.28 7.41
CA ILE A 402 30.89 19.61 6.92
C ILE A 402 31.31 20.67 7.91
N THR A 403 32.31 21.43 7.51
CA THR A 403 32.85 22.58 8.23
C THR A 403 32.36 23.91 7.62
N PRO A 404 32.40 25.02 8.33
CA PRO A 404 32.05 26.35 7.79
C PRO A 404 32.88 26.78 6.57
N TYR A 405 34.02 26.15 6.31
CA TYR A 405 34.95 26.46 5.23
C TYR A 405 34.69 25.65 3.95
N LEU A 406 33.75 24.71 3.96
CA LEU A 406 33.24 24.00 2.76
C LEU A 406 32.04 24.76 2.20
N GLU A 407 32.29 25.98 1.69
CA GLU A 407 31.24 26.93 1.30
C GLU A 407 30.30 26.38 0.24
N GLY A 408 30.83 25.69 -0.79
CA GLY A 408 30.02 25.08 -1.85
C GLY A 408 29.08 24.00 -1.33
N PHE A 409 29.54 23.18 -0.37
CA PHE A 409 28.69 22.17 0.26
C PHE A 409 27.58 22.82 1.11
N ILE A 410 27.94 23.87 1.87
CA ILE A 410 26.95 24.61 2.67
C ILE A 410 25.90 25.27 1.78
N GLU A 411 26.35 25.91 0.68
CA GLU A 411 25.46 26.54 -0.27
C GLU A 411 24.49 25.51 -0.88
N CYS A 412 25.00 24.37 -1.36
CA CYS A 412 24.20 23.28 -1.91
C CYS A 412 23.15 22.79 -0.89
N LEU A 413 23.58 22.46 0.33
CA LEU A 413 22.69 21.93 1.37
C LEU A 413 21.67 22.96 1.87
N ARG A 414 22.10 24.23 2.05
CA ARG A 414 21.25 25.30 2.60
C ARG A 414 20.22 25.81 1.58
N ARG A 415 20.71 26.11 0.36
CA ARG A 415 19.86 26.66 -0.72
C ARG A 415 19.14 25.62 -1.54
N LYS A 416 19.49 24.32 -1.35
CA LYS A 416 18.97 23.19 -2.11
C LYS A 416 19.11 23.39 -3.63
N LYS A 417 20.27 23.87 -4.05
CA LYS A 417 20.61 24.13 -5.45
C LYS A 417 21.90 23.41 -5.82
N PRO A 418 22.03 22.94 -7.07
CA PRO A 418 23.28 22.37 -7.54
C PRO A 418 24.40 23.40 -7.57
N VAL A 419 25.63 22.98 -7.26
CA VAL A 419 26.82 23.83 -7.19
C VAL A 419 28.00 23.14 -7.83
N VAL A 420 28.81 23.87 -8.63
CA VAL A 420 30.12 23.40 -9.07
C VAL A 420 31.19 23.94 -8.09
N ILE A 421 31.99 23.05 -7.52
CA ILE A 421 33.05 23.36 -6.58
C ILE A 421 34.38 23.37 -7.32
N HIS A 422 35.03 24.52 -7.33
CA HIS A 422 36.37 24.77 -7.96
C HIS A 422 37.50 24.91 -6.93
N GLY A 423 37.21 24.76 -5.62
CA GLY A 423 38.17 24.97 -4.55
C GLY A 423 38.37 26.45 -4.22
N SER A 424 37.30 27.13 -3.83
CA SER A 424 37.32 28.55 -3.40
C SER A 424 38.00 28.76 -2.06
N THR A 425 38.04 27.72 -1.20
CA THR A 425 38.67 27.74 0.12
C THR A 425 39.82 26.74 0.20
N THR A 426 40.69 26.91 1.20
CA THR A 426 41.82 25.98 1.44
C THR A 426 41.33 24.57 1.73
N GLU A 427 40.21 24.44 2.45
CA GLU A 427 39.62 23.13 2.76
C GLU A 427 39.02 22.45 1.52
N GLU A 428 38.32 23.21 0.68
CA GLU A 428 37.82 22.69 -0.60
C GLU A 428 38.97 22.26 -1.51
N CYS A 429 40.01 23.05 -1.63
CA CYS A 429 41.23 22.68 -2.37
C CYS A 429 41.87 21.40 -1.82
N SER A 430 41.92 21.23 -0.50
CA SER A 430 42.45 20.04 0.14
C SER A 430 41.59 18.82 -0.15
N LEU A 431 40.27 18.96 -0.07
CA LEU A 431 39.31 17.89 -0.39
C LEU A 431 39.42 17.45 -1.86
N LEU A 432 39.42 18.41 -2.80
CA LEU A 432 39.58 18.12 -4.23
C LEU A 432 40.88 17.36 -4.51
N LYS A 433 42.01 17.81 -3.88
CA LYS A 433 43.31 17.13 -3.99
C LYS A 433 43.26 15.71 -3.41
N GLN A 434 42.60 15.50 -2.26
CA GLN A 434 42.43 14.18 -1.66
C GLN A 434 41.62 13.25 -2.56
N MET A 435 40.59 13.77 -3.27
CA MET A 435 39.78 13.02 -4.23
C MET A 435 40.47 12.87 -5.61
N GLY A 436 41.60 13.56 -5.84
CA GLY A 436 42.35 13.49 -7.09
C GLY A 436 41.72 14.26 -8.26
N ILE A 437 40.86 15.25 -7.97
CA ILE A 437 40.05 15.98 -8.97
C ILE A 437 40.32 17.46 -8.92
N LYS A 438 40.00 18.18 -10.00
CA LYS A 438 40.17 19.67 -10.07
C LYS A 438 38.89 20.38 -9.67
N GLU A 439 37.76 19.82 -10.00
CA GLU A 439 36.43 20.35 -9.69
C GLU A 439 35.44 19.19 -9.48
N MET A 440 34.34 19.48 -8.82
CA MET A 440 33.24 18.54 -8.64
C MET A 440 31.90 19.26 -8.74
N GLY A 441 30.94 18.60 -9.32
CA GLY A 441 29.53 19.00 -9.26
C GLY A 441 28.85 18.32 -8.09
N ILE A 442 28.07 19.08 -7.31
CA ILE A 442 27.22 18.52 -6.26
C ILE A 442 25.78 18.94 -6.46
N VAL A 443 24.90 17.99 -6.31
CA VAL A 443 23.46 18.15 -6.50
C VAL A 443 22.75 17.66 -5.25
N PRO A 444 21.85 18.46 -4.65
CA PRO A 444 21.14 18.05 -3.45
C PRO A 444 20.14 16.95 -3.77
N LEU A 445 20.17 15.88 -2.99
CA LEU A 445 19.14 14.85 -2.99
C LEU A 445 18.10 15.23 -1.94
N THR A 446 16.93 15.63 -2.39
CA THR A 446 15.88 16.14 -1.50
C THR A 446 14.60 15.34 -1.64
N ASN A 447 13.84 15.30 -0.54
CA ASN A 447 12.48 14.81 -0.53
C ASN A 447 11.63 15.61 0.47
N ASN A 448 10.43 16.04 0.08
CA ASN A 448 9.52 16.84 0.91
C ASN A 448 10.22 17.96 1.70
N ASN A 449 11.09 18.68 1.00
CA ASN A 449 11.90 19.75 1.58
C ASN A 449 12.97 19.30 2.61
N GLN A 450 13.15 18.00 2.84
CA GLN A 450 14.25 17.44 3.63
C GLN A 450 15.41 17.04 2.72
N ILE A 451 16.63 17.24 3.21
CA ILE A 451 17.85 16.81 2.53
C ILE A 451 18.14 15.38 3.00
N LEU A 452 18.19 14.46 2.05
CA LEU A 452 18.58 13.07 2.27
C LEU A 452 20.10 12.89 2.09
N GLY A 453 20.68 13.64 1.15
CA GLY A 453 22.07 13.55 0.79
C GLY A 453 22.44 14.49 -0.35
N ILE A 454 23.50 14.14 -1.04
CA ILE A 454 23.93 14.76 -2.29
C ILE A 454 24.32 13.70 -3.32
N ILE A 455 24.13 14.01 -4.60
CA ILE A 455 24.80 13.33 -5.70
C ILE A 455 26.03 14.16 -6.08
N GLY A 456 27.20 13.54 -6.03
CA GLY A 456 28.44 14.13 -6.51
C GLY A 456 28.77 13.59 -7.89
N VAL A 457 29.31 14.45 -8.76
CA VAL A 457 29.81 14.09 -10.09
C VAL A 457 31.20 14.68 -10.29
N ASP A 458 32.06 13.94 -10.94
CA ASP A 458 33.37 14.45 -11.36
C ASP A 458 33.88 13.78 -12.65
N ASN A 459 34.90 14.42 -13.23
CA ASN A 459 35.55 14.01 -14.46
C ASN A 459 37.04 13.72 -14.20
N ILE A 460 37.30 12.76 -13.30
CA ILE A 460 38.67 12.42 -12.84
C ILE A 460 39.57 11.89 -14.00
N LEU A 461 39.01 11.23 -14.98
CA LEU A 461 39.75 10.63 -16.11
C LEU A 461 39.88 11.61 -17.27
N SER A 462 38.76 12.16 -17.72
CA SER A 462 38.69 13.03 -18.88
C SER A 462 39.15 14.44 -18.60
N GLY A 463 39.01 14.90 -17.34
CA GLY A 463 39.26 16.29 -16.96
C GLY A 463 38.36 17.31 -17.66
N ALA A 464 37.24 16.83 -18.22
CA ALA A 464 36.25 17.67 -18.87
C ALA A 464 35.56 18.61 -17.88
N PRO A 465 35.24 19.87 -18.29
CA PRO A 465 34.57 20.79 -17.38
C PRO A 465 33.16 20.34 -17.03
N ILE A 466 32.75 20.66 -15.79
CA ILE A 466 31.41 20.44 -15.31
C ILE A 466 30.56 21.69 -15.48
N TYR A 467 29.48 21.62 -16.23
CA TYR A 467 28.63 22.76 -16.52
C TYR A 467 27.45 22.86 -15.56
N GLN A 468 27.16 24.06 -15.04
CA GLN A 468 26.07 24.32 -14.12
C GLN A 468 24.69 23.96 -14.69
N HIS A 469 24.51 24.10 -16.02
CA HIS A 469 23.25 23.74 -16.66
C HIS A 469 23.02 22.23 -16.67
N ASP A 470 24.06 21.40 -16.83
CA ASP A 470 23.95 19.94 -16.74
C ASP A 470 23.54 19.50 -15.32
N LEU A 471 24.13 20.13 -14.29
CA LEU A 471 23.77 19.88 -12.90
C LEU A 471 22.30 20.23 -12.60
N SER A 472 21.72 21.17 -13.34
CA SER A 472 20.29 21.49 -13.21
C SER A 472 19.40 20.32 -13.68
N TYR A 473 19.79 19.62 -14.75
CA TYR A 473 19.12 18.42 -15.20
C TYR A 473 19.34 17.25 -14.23
N VAL A 474 20.58 17.06 -13.74
CA VAL A 474 20.87 16.05 -12.71
C VAL A 474 20.07 16.33 -11.44
N SER A 475 19.78 17.61 -11.11
CA SER A 475 18.92 17.97 -9.97
C SER A 475 17.48 17.49 -10.13
N MET A 476 16.96 17.48 -11.37
CA MET A 476 15.63 16.90 -11.63
C MET A 476 15.64 15.40 -11.36
N VAL A 477 16.65 14.69 -11.84
CA VAL A 477 16.82 13.25 -11.58
C VAL A 477 17.02 12.97 -10.09
N ALA A 478 17.77 13.83 -9.37
CA ALA A 478 17.96 13.70 -7.94
C ALA A 478 16.66 13.85 -7.15
N ASN A 479 15.75 14.74 -7.58
CA ASN A 479 14.43 14.88 -6.96
C ASN A 479 13.57 13.62 -7.19
N GLU A 480 13.56 13.08 -8.41
CA GLU A 480 12.88 11.81 -8.71
C GLU A 480 13.45 10.65 -7.90
N LEU A 481 14.79 10.58 -7.78
CA LEU A 481 15.47 9.60 -6.93
C LEU A 481 15.05 9.74 -5.45
N GLY A 482 14.97 10.96 -4.94
CA GLY A 482 14.53 11.23 -3.57
C GLY A 482 13.11 10.71 -3.31
N MET A 483 12.19 10.95 -4.22
CA MET A 483 10.82 10.43 -4.15
C MET A 483 10.79 8.90 -4.23
N ALA A 484 11.52 8.31 -5.17
CA ALA A 484 11.57 6.86 -5.34
C ALA A 484 12.13 6.14 -4.11
N LEU A 485 13.17 6.69 -3.48
CA LEU A 485 13.76 6.16 -2.24
C LEU A 485 12.78 6.24 -1.06
N GLU A 486 12.01 7.32 -0.94
CA GLU A 486 10.95 7.39 0.08
C GLU A 486 9.88 6.34 -0.16
N HIS A 487 9.42 6.19 -1.39
CA HIS A 487 8.45 5.17 -1.75
C HIS A 487 8.97 3.76 -1.44
N ALA A 488 10.24 3.47 -1.75
CA ALA A 488 10.87 2.20 -1.41
C ALA A 488 10.95 1.97 0.12
N ASP A 489 11.29 2.99 0.91
CA ASP A 489 11.33 2.91 2.37
C ASP A 489 9.92 2.74 2.98
N ILE A 490 8.95 3.49 2.49
CA ILE A 490 7.54 3.33 2.86
C ILE A 490 7.08 1.92 2.53
N PHE A 491 7.33 1.44 1.31
CA PHE A 491 6.97 0.11 0.86
C PHE A 491 7.61 -0.97 1.76
N GLU A 492 8.90 -0.89 2.05
CA GLU A 492 9.58 -1.87 2.89
C GLU A 492 9.02 -1.88 4.33
N ARG A 493 8.68 -0.72 4.88
CA ARG A 493 7.98 -0.64 6.18
C ARG A 493 6.60 -1.29 6.14
N TYR A 494 5.85 -1.10 5.03
CA TYR A 494 4.57 -1.75 4.84
C TYR A 494 4.74 -3.26 4.67
N ARG A 495 5.70 -3.69 3.85
CA ARG A 495 6.03 -5.10 3.66
C ARG A 495 6.31 -5.78 5.00
N VAL A 496 7.19 -5.18 5.80
CA VAL A 496 7.52 -5.70 7.13
C VAL A 496 6.29 -5.76 8.03
N ARG A 497 5.46 -4.72 8.05
CA ARG A 497 4.22 -4.71 8.85
C ARG A 497 3.17 -5.70 8.35
N ALA A 498 3.05 -5.88 7.04
CA ALA A 498 2.08 -6.78 6.43
C ALA A 498 2.49 -8.25 6.55
N THR A 499 3.80 -8.55 6.63
CA THR A 499 4.31 -9.93 6.57
C THR A 499 4.89 -10.43 7.88
N ILE A 500 5.27 -9.54 8.79
CA ILE A 500 6.00 -9.89 10.02
C ILE A 500 5.14 -9.64 11.26
N ASP A 501 5.13 -10.59 12.19
CA ASP A 501 4.52 -10.43 13.51
C ASP A 501 5.28 -9.39 14.33
N ALA A 502 4.57 -8.37 14.81
CA ALA A 502 5.16 -7.22 15.48
C ALA A 502 5.92 -7.58 16.77
N LEU A 503 5.47 -8.64 17.48
CA LEU A 503 6.05 -9.07 18.75
C LEU A 503 7.29 -9.96 18.53
N THR A 504 7.15 -10.97 17.69
CA THR A 504 8.13 -12.08 17.57
C THR A 504 9.08 -11.92 16.40
N ARG A 505 8.80 -11.02 15.45
CA ARG A 505 9.63 -10.72 14.28
C ARG A 505 9.82 -11.89 13.30
N VAL A 506 8.98 -12.91 13.38
CA VAL A 506 8.81 -13.96 12.36
C VAL A 506 7.61 -13.63 11.46
N HIS A 507 7.37 -14.41 10.40
CA HIS A 507 6.21 -14.19 9.55
C HIS A 507 4.90 -14.22 10.36
N ASN A 508 3.97 -13.32 10.02
CA ASN A 508 2.63 -13.38 10.56
C ASN A 508 1.81 -14.46 9.82
N ARG A 509 0.61 -14.76 10.32
CA ARG A 509 -0.24 -15.81 9.76
C ARG A 509 -0.53 -15.60 8.27
N GLY A 510 -0.90 -14.38 7.85
CA GLY A 510 -1.25 -14.11 6.44
C GLY A 510 -0.08 -14.37 5.49
N SER A 511 1.12 -13.88 5.83
CA SER A 511 2.32 -14.15 5.04
C SER A 511 2.71 -15.62 5.06
N LEU A 512 2.49 -16.30 6.19
CA LEU A 512 2.82 -17.72 6.33
C LEU A 512 1.91 -18.59 5.46
N ASP A 513 0.61 -18.27 5.39
CA ASP A 513 -0.36 -18.97 4.54
C ASP A 513 0.04 -18.84 3.06
N GLU A 514 0.42 -17.64 2.59
CA GLU A 514 0.93 -17.43 1.22
C GLU A 514 2.21 -18.22 0.92
N LEU A 515 3.17 -18.20 1.84
CA LEU A 515 4.44 -18.93 1.70
C LEU A 515 4.21 -20.44 1.65
N LEU A 516 3.26 -20.92 2.43
CA LEU A 516 2.89 -22.34 2.47
C LEU A 516 2.20 -22.77 1.18
N ASP A 517 1.26 -21.96 0.65
CA ASP A 517 0.63 -22.20 -0.64
C ASP A 517 1.65 -22.26 -1.78
N ASN A 518 2.60 -21.31 -1.80
CA ASN A 518 3.67 -21.28 -2.78
C ASN A 518 4.59 -22.50 -2.68
N SER A 519 4.99 -22.89 -1.45
CA SER A 519 5.84 -24.05 -1.21
C SER A 519 5.13 -25.36 -1.59
N PHE A 520 3.83 -25.47 -1.31
CA PHE A 520 3.01 -26.62 -1.67
C PHE A 520 2.89 -26.79 -3.20
N ASN A 521 2.58 -25.67 -3.89
CA ASN A 521 2.49 -25.68 -5.34
C ASN A 521 3.85 -25.98 -6.01
N HIS A 522 4.95 -25.46 -5.45
CA HIS A 522 6.30 -25.76 -5.92
C HIS A 522 6.62 -27.26 -5.73
N ALA A 523 6.35 -27.81 -4.55
CA ALA A 523 6.59 -29.22 -4.28
C ALA A 523 5.78 -30.13 -5.22
N ARG A 524 4.52 -29.78 -5.48
CA ARG A 524 3.63 -30.48 -6.42
C ARG A 524 4.10 -30.42 -7.87
N GLN A 525 4.65 -29.28 -8.31
CA GLN A 525 5.10 -29.10 -9.71
C GLN A 525 6.44 -29.76 -9.99
N HIS A 526 7.34 -29.81 -8.99
CA HIS A 526 8.72 -30.26 -9.17
C HIS A 526 9.01 -31.59 -8.47
N ASP A 527 8.01 -32.23 -7.91
CA ASP A 527 8.12 -33.49 -7.16
C ASP A 527 9.22 -33.43 -6.07
N THR A 528 9.19 -32.34 -5.29
CA THR A 528 10.17 -32.14 -4.22
C THR A 528 9.52 -32.32 -2.86
N ASP A 529 10.35 -32.75 -1.88
CA ASP A 529 9.91 -32.88 -0.50
C ASP A 529 9.48 -31.52 0.08
N LEU A 530 8.41 -31.52 0.87
CA LEU A 530 7.96 -30.41 1.66
C LEU A 530 7.43 -30.92 3.00
N ALA A 531 7.94 -30.42 4.10
CA ALA A 531 7.42 -30.71 5.42
C ALA A 531 6.97 -29.46 6.14
N ILE A 532 5.99 -29.57 7.03
CA ILE A 532 5.62 -28.52 7.97
C ILE A 532 5.68 -29.02 9.40
N GLY A 533 6.09 -28.14 10.30
CA GLY A 533 6.04 -28.35 11.75
C GLY A 533 5.10 -27.34 12.40
N MET A 534 4.04 -27.80 13.04
CA MET A 534 3.18 -26.99 13.87
C MET A 534 3.60 -27.12 15.33
N ILE A 535 3.84 -25.99 15.99
CA ILE A 535 4.50 -25.91 17.31
C ILE A 535 3.61 -25.09 18.24
N ASP A 536 3.43 -25.58 19.47
CA ASP A 536 2.64 -24.88 20.50
C ASP A 536 3.40 -24.90 21.83
N ILE A 537 3.30 -23.77 22.57
CA ILE A 537 3.97 -23.64 23.87
C ILE A 537 3.09 -24.29 24.95
N ASP A 538 3.63 -25.31 25.58
CA ASP A 538 2.91 -26.06 26.60
C ASP A 538 2.51 -25.20 27.80
N HIS A 539 1.23 -25.23 28.15
CA HIS A 539 0.68 -24.53 29.33
C HIS A 539 0.87 -22.99 29.31
N PHE A 540 0.97 -22.36 28.12
CA PHE A 540 1.27 -20.92 27.99
C PHE A 540 0.23 -20.04 28.66
N LYS A 541 -1.07 -20.38 28.62
CA LYS A 541 -2.11 -19.65 29.32
C LYS A 541 -1.84 -19.61 30.83
N GLN A 542 -1.53 -20.78 31.43
CA GLN A 542 -1.22 -20.86 32.87
C GLN A 542 0.04 -20.06 33.23
N PHE A 543 1.00 -20.03 32.32
CA PHE A 543 2.20 -19.21 32.46
C PHE A 543 1.84 -17.71 32.50
N ASN A 544 1.00 -17.23 31.57
CA ASN A 544 0.53 -15.84 31.54
C ASN A 544 -0.29 -15.46 32.78
N ASP A 545 -1.15 -16.36 33.23
CA ASP A 545 -1.96 -16.16 34.43
C ASP A 545 -1.08 -16.05 35.71
N SER A 546 0.07 -16.73 35.71
CA SER A 546 1.01 -16.74 36.86
C SER A 546 2.02 -15.59 36.84
N PHE A 547 2.49 -15.15 35.67
CA PHE A 547 3.62 -14.22 35.51
C PHE A 547 3.29 -12.95 34.72
N GLY A 548 2.06 -12.83 34.23
CA GLY A 548 1.58 -11.69 33.44
C GLY A 548 1.99 -11.75 31.98
N HIS A 549 1.26 -11.00 31.15
CA HIS A 549 1.42 -10.96 29.69
C HIS A 549 2.81 -10.49 29.24
N GLN A 550 3.48 -9.59 29.97
CA GLN A 550 4.84 -9.15 29.62
C GLN A 550 5.88 -10.27 29.72
N ALA A 551 5.71 -11.18 30.70
CA ALA A 551 6.55 -12.37 30.79
C ALA A 551 6.27 -13.34 29.64
N GLY A 552 5.00 -13.54 29.28
CA GLY A 552 4.57 -14.32 28.12
C GLY A 552 5.12 -13.77 26.80
N ASP A 553 5.07 -12.45 26.60
CA ASP A 553 5.67 -11.80 25.43
C ASP A 553 7.17 -12.07 25.31
N SER A 554 7.88 -12.08 26.44
CA SER A 554 9.30 -12.41 26.47
C SER A 554 9.57 -13.88 26.09
N VAL A 555 8.69 -14.79 26.52
CA VAL A 555 8.74 -16.22 26.14
C VAL A 555 8.47 -16.38 24.65
N LEU A 556 7.45 -15.74 24.11
CA LEU A 556 7.15 -15.79 22.68
C LEU A 556 8.34 -15.32 21.80
N LYS A 557 9.01 -14.21 22.20
CA LYS A 557 10.23 -13.73 21.52
C LYS A 557 11.36 -14.74 21.60
N LEU A 558 11.55 -15.38 22.75
CA LEU A 558 12.59 -16.38 22.96
C LEU A 558 12.37 -17.61 22.06
N ILE A 559 11.14 -18.12 22.03
CA ILE A 559 10.77 -19.28 21.19
C ILE A 559 10.95 -18.96 19.72
N ALA A 560 10.44 -17.81 19.25
CA ALA A 560 10.62 -17.37 17.87
C ALA A 560 12.11 -17.30 17.49
N SER A 561 12.96 -16.75 18.38
CA SER A 561 14.41 -16.68 18.15
C SER A 561 15.05 -18.09 18.11
N ALA A 562 14.60 -19.02 18.94
CA ALA A 562 15.11 -20.40 18.93
C ALA A 562 14.74 -21.12 17.62
N ILE A 563 13.50 -20.96 17.16
CA ILE A 563 13.03 -21.54 15.89
C ILE A 563 13.86 -20.97 14.73
N THR A 564 13.97 -19.65 14.64
CA THR A 564 14.70 -18.97 13.56
C THR A 564 16.17 -19.37 13.50
N LYS A 565 16.85 -19.50 14.65
CA LYS A 565 18.27 -19.93 14.72
C LYS A 565 18.49 -21.36 14.24
N LEU A 566 17.52 -22.23 14.38
CA LEU A 566 17.61 -23.64 13.98
C LEU A 566 17.17 -23.87 12.54
N SER A 567 16.45 -22.93 11.94
CA SER A 567 16.00 -22.96 10.56
C SER A 567 17.12 -22.50 9.61
N ARG A 568 17.19 -23.09 8.44
CA ARG A 568 18.18 -22.79 7.41
C ARG A 568 17.63 -21.71 6.43
N PRO A 569 18.48 -21.06 5.65
CA PRO A 569 18.02 -20.26 4.51
C PRO A 569 17.15 -21.10 3.57
N GLY A 570 15.94 -20.59 3.25
CA GLY A 570 14.94 -21.31 2.46
C GLY A 570 13.83 -21.98 3.28
N ASP A 571 13.98 -22.09 4.60
CA ASP A 571 12.89 -22.43 5.50
C ASP A 571 12.15 -21.15 5.93
N TYR A 572 10.84 -21.26 6.19
CA TYR A 572 10.05 -20.13 6.66
C TYR A 572 9.50 -20.40 8.05
N VAL A 573 9.54 -19.39 8.91
CA VAL A 573 9.07 -19.44 10.30
C VAL A 573 8.01 -18.39 10.50
N GLY A 574 6.86 -18.76 11.05
CA GLY A 574 5.79 -17.81 11.31
C GLY A 574 5.01 -18.10 12.60
N ARG A 575 4.35 -17.04 13.10
CA ARG A 575 3.43 -17.15 14.21
C ARG A 575 2.01 -17.32 13.67
N TYR A 576 1.44 -18.49 13.92
CA TYR A 576 0.16 -18.90 13.37
C TYR A 576 -1.03 -18.48 14.24
N GLY A 577 -0.84 -18.47 15.56
CA GLY A 577 -1.82 -18.10 16.57
C GLY A 577 -1.20 -17.38 17.75
N GLY A 578 -1.93 -17.27 18.85
CA GLY A 578 -1.48 -16.61 20.07
C GLY A 578 -0.14 -17.15 20.60
N GLU A 579 -0.04 -18.48 20.73
CA GLU A 579 1.11 -19.22 21.25
C GLU A 579 1.61 -20.31 20.27
N GLU A 580 1.07 -20.30 19.04
CA GLU A 580 1.33 -21.29 18.00
C GLU A 580 2.29 -20.73 16.94
N PHE A 581 3.25 -21.54 16.56
CA PHE A 581 4.21 -21.26 15.48
C PHE A 581 4.13 -22.35 14.42
N VAL A 582 4.41 -21.98 13.18
CA VAL A 582 4.55 -22.93 12.08
C VAL A 582 5.88 -22.73 11.41
N VAL A 583 6.52 -23.83 11.03
CA VAL A 583 7.76 -23.86 10.24
C VAL A 583 7.49 -24.60 8.95
N ILE A 584 7.87 -24.00 7.82
CA ILE A 584 7.82 -24.60 6.49
C ILE A 584 9.24 -25.02 6.14
N LEU A 585 9.46 -26.31 5.92
CA LEU A 585 10.75 -26.92 5.66
C LEU A 585 10.79 -27.39 4.20
N ASN A 586 11.29 -26.54 3.31
CA ASN A 586 11.38 -26.83 1.89
C ASN A 586 12.45 -27.88 1.58
N GLY A 587 12.19 -28.83 0.66
CA GLY A 587 13.13 -29.88 0.27
C GLY A 587 13.58 -30.74 1.47
N THR A 588 12.69 -31.05 2.41
CA THR A 588 13.01 -31.73 3.65
C THR A 588 12.17 -33.01 3.78
N SER A 589 12.86 -34.15 3.88
CA SER A 589 12.20 -35.45 4.11
C SER A 589 11.60 -35.54 5.50
N PHE A 590 10.69 -36.52 5.69
CA PHE A 590 10.02 -36.74 6.97
C PHE A 590 10.99 -36.93 8.14
N ASP A 591 12.03 -37.79 7.98
CA ASP A 591 13.00 -38.02 9.03
C ASP A 591 13.80 -36.79 9.43
N ASN A 592 14.20 -35.98 8.45
CA ASN A 592 14.88 -34.70 8.69
C ASN A 592 13.98 -33.67 9.35
N ALA A 593 12.69 -33.62 9.02
CA ALA A 593 11.71 -32.75 9.65
C ALA A 593 11.45 -33.17 11.11
N MET A 594 11.35 -34.47 11.39
CA MET A 594 11.25 -35.02 12.74
C MET A 594 12.52 -34.71 13.57
N PHE A 595 13.69 -34.85 12.97
CA PHE A 595 14.95 -34.52 13.62
C PHE A 595 15.04 -33.03 13.94
N TYR A 596 14.64 -32.15 13.01
CA TYR A 596 14.56 -30.71 13.23
C TYR A 596 13.66 -30.39 14.42
N ALA A 597 12.42 -30.91 14.41
CA ALA A 597 11.44 -30.63 15.45
C ALA A 597 11.89 -31.13 16.82
N GLU A 598 12.51 -32.30 16.91
CA GLU A 598 13.06 -32.85 18.17
C GLU A 598 14.28 -32.06 18.67
N ARG A 599 15.11 -31.56 17.76
CA ARG A 599 16.23 -30.68 18.11
C ARG A 599 15.71 -29.36 18.68
N LEU A 600 14.64 -28.78 18.07
CA LEU A 600 13.98 -27.57 18.57
C LEU A 600 13.36 -27.81 19.93
N ARG A 601 12.62 -28.92 20.12
CA ARG A 601 12.02 -29.27 21.40
C ARG A 601 13.05 -29.31 22.52
N LYS A 602 14.19 -30.01 22.26
CA LYS A 602 15.30 -30.12 23.23
C LYS A 602 15.95 -28.78 23.55
N GLU A 603 16.10 -27.90 22.54
CA GLU A 603 16.66 -26.56 22.76
C GLU A 603 15.72 -25.71 23.61
N VAL A 604 14.41 -25.76 23.35
CA VAL A 604 13.41 -25.04 24.16
C VAL A 604 13.38 -25.61 25.59
N GLU A 605 13.36 -26.91 25.76
CA GLU A 605 13.42 -27.56 27.09
C GLU A 605 14.67 -27.15 27.87
N LYS A 606 15.84 -27.07 27.21
CA LYS A 606 17.09 -26.57 27.82
C LYS A 606 16.99 -25.11 28.25
N LEU A 607 16.39 -24.24 27.39
CA LEU A 607 16.13 -22.86 27.74
C LEU A 607 15.14 -22.76 28.91
N GLY A 608 14.10 -23.60 28.93
CA GLY A 608 13.13 -23.71 30.03
C GLY A 608 13.83 -24.08 31.35
N ASN A 609 14.73 -25.04 31.34
CA ASN A 609 15.51 -25.44 32.52
C ASN A 609 16.40 -24.30 33.06
N ILE A 610 16.98 -23.48 32.20
CA ILE A 610 17.74 -22.29 32.60
C ILE A 610 16.82 -21.23 33.25
N LEU A 611 15.63 -21.07 32.75
CA LEU A 611 14.66 -20.08 33.17
C LEU A 611 13.81 -20.50 34.38
N VAL A 612 13.82 -21.77 34.72
CA VAL A 612 13.01 -22.37 35.80
C VAL A 612 13.19 -21.65 37.15
N LYS A 613 14.42 -21.20 37.48
CA LYS A 613 14.69 -20.43 38.69
C LYS A 613 14.04 -19.03 38.65
N ARG A 614 13.98 -18.42 37.49
CA ARG A 614 13.37 -17.09 37.29
C ARG A 614 11.85 -17.17 37.35
N PHE A 615 11.25 -18.27 36.91
CA PHE A 615 9.81 -18.49 36.84
C PHE A 615 9.28 -19.49 37.90
N ARG A 616 9.83 -19.45 39.11
CA ARG A 616 9.34 -20.16 40.30
C ARG A 616 9.01 -21.65 40.08
N GLY A 617 9.83 -22.36 39.28
CA GLY A 617 9.66 -23.79 39.02
C GLY A 617 8.78 -24.15 37.80
N HIS A 618 8.23 -23.18 37.06
CA HIS A 618 7.56 -23.47 35.79
C HIS A 618 8.57 -23.84 34.71
N LEU A 619 8.42 -25.04 34.18
CA LEU A 619 9.23 -25.55 33.09
C LEU A 619 8.60 -25.14 31.75
N LEU A 620 9.36 -24.44 30.91
CA LEU A 620 8.92 -24.06 29.57
C LEU A 620 9.25 -25.20 28.59
N THR A 621 8.22 -25.75 27.96
CA THR A 621 8.35 -26.79 26.93
C THR A 621 7.45 -26.47 25.73
N ILE A 622 7.65 -27.21 24.65
CA ILE A 622 6.81 -27.15 23.46
C ILE A 622 6.36 -28.56 23.05
N SER A 623 5.18 -28.62 22.46
CA SER A 623 4.70 -29.77 21.69
C SER A 623 4.77 -29.44 20.21
N ALA A 624 5.13 -30.40 19.36
CA ALA A 624 5.21 -30.21 17.93
C ALA A 624 4.55 -31.34 17.16
N GLY A 625 3.83 -30.97 16.11
CA GLY A 625 3.24 -31.89 15.13
C GLY A 625 3.92 -31.69 13.77
N VAL A 626 4.43 -32.78 13.18
CA VAL A 626 5.09 -32.76 11.88
C VAL A 626 4.24 -33.48 10.85
N ALA A 627 4.13 -32.90 9.66
CA ALA A 627 3.52 -33.54 8.49
C ALA A 627 4.39 -33.32 7.25
N ILE A 628 4.35 -34.28 6.34
CA ILE A 628 5.01 -34.17 5.04
C ILE A 628 3.97 -34.13 3.93
N TYR A 629 4.29 -33.39 2.88
CA TYR A 629 3.54 -33.34 1.63
C TYR A 629 3.47 -34.75 1.02
N ASP A 630 2.30 -35.09 0.54
CA ASP A 630 2.03 -36.33 -0.20
C ASP A 630 1.29 -35.98 -1.50
N PRO A 631 1.68 -36.54 -2.66
CA PRO A 631 1.03 -36.25 -3.94
C PRO A 631 -0.47 -36.51 -3.99
N SER A 632 -1.02 -37.31 -3.06
CA SER A 632 -2.46 -37.57 -2.94
C SER A 632 -3.25 -36.41 -2.31
N MET A 633 -2.57 -35.44 -1.69
CA MET A 633 -3.20 -34.26 -1.08
C MET A 633 -3.81 -33.37 -2.14
N LYS A 634 -5.04 -32.91 -1.92
CA LYS A 634 -5.80 -32.07 -2.86
C LYS A 634 -5.31 -30.63 -2.84
N ASP A 635 -5.09 -30.12 -1.65
CA ASP A 635 -4.68 -28.76 -1.41
C ASP A 635 -3.82 -28.65 -0.13
N VAL A 636 -3.37 -27.45 0.16
CA VAL A 636 -2.51 -27.16 1.31
C VAL A 636 -3.19 -27.43 2.65
N SER A 637 -4.53 -27.37 2.72
CA SER A 637 -5.28 -27.58 3.95
C SER A 637 -5.19 -29.03 4.45
N ASP A 638 -5.00 -30.01 3.55
CA ASP A 638 -4.74 -31.41 3.91
C ASP A 638 -3.43 -31.54 4.70
N LEU A 639 -2.38 -30.86 4.24
CA LEU A 639 -1.06 -30.87 4.90
C LEU A 639 -1.12 -30.21 6.28
N VAL A 640 -1.78 -29.03 6.38
CA VAL A 640 -1.98 -28.32 7.65
C VAL A 640 -2.81 -29.16 8.63
N SER A 641 -3.92 -29.77 8.17
CA SER A 641 -4.76 -30.63 8.99
C SER A 641 -4.01 -31.84 9.54
N LYS A 642 -3.09 -32.41 8.76
CA LYS A 642 -2.24 -33.52 9.17
C LYS A 642 -1.26 -33.11 10.25
N ALA A 643 -0.63 -31.93 10.12
CA ALA A 643 0.28 -31.38 11.14
C ALA A 643 -0.47 -31.03 12.45
N ASP A 644 -1.67 -30.45 12.34
CA ASP A 644 -2.52 -30.13 13.49
C ASP A 644 -2.93 -31.40 14.28
N LYS A 645 -3.35 -32.46 13.57
CA LYS A 645 -3.63 -33.77 14.18
C LYS A 645 -2.42 -34.33 14.91
N SER A 646 -1.22 -34.18 14.33
CA SER A 646 0.03 -34.61 14.96
C SER A 646 0.33 -33.80 16.22
N LEU A 647 0.14 -32.48 16.17
CA LEU A 647 0.31 -31.60 17.34
C LEU A 647 -0.70 -31.94 18.45
N TYR A 648 -1.96 -32.17 18.08
CA TYR A 648 -2.98 -32.59 19.01
C TYR A 648 -2.62 -33.93 19.69
N ALA A 649 -2.10 -34.90 18.94
CA ALA A 649 -1.60 -36.17 19.48
C ALA A 649 -0.41 -35.95 20.44
N ALA A 650 0.53 -35.05 20.11
CA ALA A 650 1.64 -34.70 21.00
C ALA A 650 1.14 -34.13 22.34
N LYS A 651 0.17 -33.24 22.32
CA LYS A 651 -0.46 -32.66 23.51
C LYS A 651 -1.15 -33.74 24.39
N ASN A 652 -1.92 -34.64 23.76
CA ASN A 652 -2.65 -35.68 24.47
C ASN A 652 -1.77 -36.79 25.05
N GLN A 653 -0.65 -37.09 24.42
CA GLN A 653 0.30 -38.10 24.89
C GLN A 653 1.19 -37.61 26.06
N GLY A 654 0.97 -36.39 26.57
CA GLY A 654 1.66 -35.86 27.75
C GLY A 654 2.58 -34.67 27.49
N ARG A 655 2.45 -34.00 26.32
CA ARG A 655 3.21 -32.80 25.94
C ARG A 655 4.73 -32.99 25.87
N ASN A 656 5.48 -31.90 25.68
CA ASN A 656 6.94 -31.91 25.58
C ASN A 656 7.46 -33.00 24.64
N ARG A 657 6.87 -33.12 23.46
CA ARG A 657 7.23 -34.15 22.45
C ARG A 657 6.92 -33.73 21.04
N VAL A 658 7.48 -34.49 20.13
CA VAL A 658 7.21 -34.39 18.70
C VAL A 658 6.43 -35.62 18.25
N VAL A 659 5.38 -35.41 17.47
CA VAL A 659 4.63 -36.47 16.79
C VAL A 659 4.57 -36.13 15.31
N GLY A 660 4.76 -37.14 14.46
CA GLY A 660 4.66 -36.99 13.00
C GLY A 660 3.69 -38.01 12.41
N LEU A 661 2.94 -37.60 11.37
CA LEU A 661 2.02 -38.45 10.61
C LEU A 661 2.35 -38.40 9.13
#